data_3279c5d53fad774991daf9b677d3e9c3
#
_entry.id   3279c5d53fad774991daf9b677d3e9c3
#
_cell.length_a   1.000
_cell.length_b   1.000
_cell.length_c   1.000
_cell.angle_alpha   90.00
_cell.angle_beta   90.00
_cell.angle_gamma   90.00
#
_symmetry.space_group_name_H-M   'P 1'
#
loop_
_entity.id
_entity.type
_entity.pdbx_description
1 polymer ?
#
loop_
_entity_poly.entity_id
_entity_poly.type
_entity_poly.pdbx_seq_one_letter_code
_entity_poly.pdbx_strand_id
1 'polypeptide(L)'
;MKDSACDPGLALIGAYELVQTAFSGLGADAVIGASCSGASKTAAEYLQLYKTPQLSPASTSAALSDSAAYPYLARTPPSDAWQSFALADVVEHLLGVERLATVNSEDTFGASGMQQFKTSAARRGLKVLASTSFANFQEDLSSSVEVLRRSGALVVVLFCQTEDASRFILAMQAAGTHNVTYVGPGAVTLAVRAMVADSPEQEARLRGFVGTGQSGGEGEAYTAFRARLSAFQTTIFNESWCSHATDDDGRLLWATADGGCPWAGGDASADFYAPFAYDAVYAMALAMGRTLAAVNATSIDGETLLAQLLNVTFIGASGVVGFDEHGDRNVGLSYEVYNVANQGMARLGRWQQGATWSQRFSSSTSYVAADGSSKAPELASASNILPLGVLCEEAESDTGFLREGCDHVLHTVDRINDKTDGWYDNILPNHTIVTATRSVGCVEGRAQSGWLELEESLPGFTAVIGPICSNDVADVAGLAWRNSTGNRAVVLGTASTAPMLGDDAEYPNLARAVSTDKRLAEGLVDLCASLKWDRVAILHDDTVWAAGSAAAFQASFHGEVLRGGVVSFSLSAFRNGSVHARELLSRLEEASARVIFIATQPWVQRAIFAYAYDHKILFGPGFALLSSWASEQSFNNDDGSVNTSAVQGAQGLIGLRPPTLAHDSAVAERMVELWRAASNTYCDGMSYCDADGDPARWVNLVRLGLGLE
;
A
#
# COMPACT_ATOMS: atom_id res chain seq x y z
N MET A 1 3.42 -37.19 -10.47
CA MET A 1 2.73 -36.02 -9.88
C MET A 1 3.79 -35.20 -9.15
N LYS A 2 3.74 -33.87 -9.23
CA LYS A 2 4.69 -32.97 -8.54
C LYS A 2 3.88 -31.94 -7.77
N ASP A 3 4.28 -31.67 -6.54
CA ASP A 3 3.64 -30.65 -5.72
C ASP A 3 4.36 -29.30 -5.90
N SER A 4 3.61 -28.28 -6.23
CA SER A 4 4.13 -26.91 -6.33
C SER A 4 4.00 -26.13 -5.01
N ALA A 5 3.26 -26.63 -4.03
CA ALA A 5 2.97 -25.94 -2.77
C ALA A 5 2.58 -24.46 -2.93
N CYS A 6 1.97 -24.10 -4.06
CA CYS A 6 1.70 -22.72 -4.51
C CYS A 6 2.97 -21.85 -4.67
N ASP A 7 4.15 -22.43 -4.62
CA ASP A 7 5.42 -21.74 -4.84
C ASP A 7 5.80 -21.74 -6.32
N PRO A 8 6.09 -20.56 -6.94
CA PRO A 8 6.48 -20.47 -8.33
C PRO A 8 7.78 -21.20 -8.67
N GLY A 9 8.74 -21.25 -7.73
CA GLY A 9 10.02 -21.94 -7.93
C GLY A 9 9.85 -23.46 -7.95
N LEU A 10 9.06 -24.01 -7.02
CA LEU A 10 8.70 -25.43 -7.02
C LEU A 10 7.87 -25.82 -8.25
N ALA A 11 6.98 -24.93 -8.72
CA ALA A 11 6.23 -25.14 -9.97
C ALA A 11 7.15 -25.23 -11.19
N LEU A 12 8.19 -24.38 -11.26
CA LEU A 12 9.20 -24.45 -12.31
C LEU A 12 9.97 -25.78 -12.30
N ILE A 13 10.42 -26.20 -11.10
CA ILE A 13 11.12 -27.48 -10.94
C ILE A 13 10.20 -28.63 -11.35
N GLY A 14 8.96 -28.61 -10.89
CA GLY A 14 7.96 -29.64 -11.27
C GLY A 14 7.69 -29.69 -12.77
N ALA A 15 7.56 -28.54 -13.44
CA ALA A 15 7.38 -28.47 -14.89
C ALA A 15 8.61 -28.99 -15.65
N TYR A 16 9.81 -28.60 -15.20
CA TYR A 16 11.08 -29.13 -15.74
C TYR A 16 11.13 -30.66 -15.64
N GLU A 17 10.87 -31.21 -14.48
CA GLU A 17 10.92 -32.67 -14.26
C GLU A 17 9.86 -33.43 -15.08
N LEU A 18 8.65 -32.87 -15.23
CA LEU A 18 7.59 -33.48 -16.02
C LEU A 18 7.93 -33.55 -17.51
N VAL A 19 8.61 -32.53 -18.03
CA VAL A 19 9.02 -32.52 -19.45
C VAL A 19 10.27 -33.40 -19.68
N GLN A 20 11.25 -33.38 -18.74
CA GLN A 20 12.55 -34.04 -18.94
C GLN A 20 12.57 -35.51 -18.50
N THR A 21 11.80 -35.89 -17.47
CA THR A 21 11.94 -37.19 -16.80
C THR A 21 10.68 -38.02 -16.75
N ALA A 22 9.65 -37.70 -17.55
CA ALA A 22 8.43 -38.49 -17.55
C ALA A 22 8.69 -39.97 -17.82
N PHE A 23 7.95 -40.81 -17.13
CA PHE A 23 7.93 -42.27 -17.17
C PHE A 23 8.47 -42.87 -18.47
N SER A 24 9.53 -43.65 -18.38
CA SER A 24 10.16 -44.38 -19.51
C SER A 24 10.91 -43.53 -20.56
N GLY A 25 11.33 -42.32 -20.28
CA GLY A 25 12.16 -41.48 -21.20
C GLY A 25 11.36 -40.69 -22.22
N LEU A 26 10.06 -40.62 -22.07
CA LEU A 26 9.16 -39.77 -22.84
C LEU A 26 8.69 -38.64 -21.94
N GLY A 27 8.87 -37.36 -22.34
CA GLY A 27 8.33 -36.17 -21.64
C GLY A 27 6.78 -36.21 -21.54
N ALA A 28 6.21 -35.37 -20.70
CA ALA A 28 4.75 -35.22 -20.59
C ALA A 28 4.21 -34.54 -21.87
N ASP A 29 3.22 -35.12 -22.53
CA ASP A 29 2.54 -34.52 -23.67
C ASP A 29 1.63 -33.37 -23.29
N ALA A 30 1.19 -33.29 -22.01
CA ALA A 30 0.41 -32.23 -21.41
C ALA A 30 0.55 -32.22 -19.88
N VAL A 31 0.26 -31.07 -19.26
CA VAL A 31 0.27 -30.90 -17.81
C VAL A 31 -1.09 -30.41 -17.33
N ILE A 32 -1.66 -31.06 -16.33
CA ILE A 32 -2.82 -30.59 -15.58
C ILE A 32 -2.32 -29.99 -14.26
N GLY A 33 -2.54 -28.71 -14.06
CA GLY A 33 -2.01 -27.91 -12.94
C GLY A 33 -1.33 -26.62 -13.46
N ALA A 34 -0.73 -25.80 -12.59
CA ALA A 34 -0.85 -25.86 -11.16
C ALA A 34 -2.21 -25.29 -10.69
N SER A 35 -2.47 -25.33 -9.38
CA SER A 35 -3.72 -24.77 -8.84
C SER A 35 -3.62 -23.28 -8.58
N CYS A 36 -2.46 -22.79 -8.07
CA CYS A 36 -2.26 -21.38 -7.77
C CYS A 36 -1.78 -20.60 -8.98
N SER A 37 -2.31 -19.38 -9.17
CA SER A 37 -2.06 -18.57 -10.38
C SER A 37 -0.59 -18.24 -10.60
N GLY A 38 0.18 -17.92 -9.53
CA GLY A 38 1.62 -17.66 -9.62
C GLY A 38 2.41 -18.90 -10.07
N ALA A 39 2.08 -20.06 -9.52
CA ALA A 39 2.66 -21.35 -9.89
C ALA A 39 2.32 -21.74 -11.33
N SER A 40 1.06 -21.54 -11.76
CA SER A 40 0.64 -21.80 -13.14
C SER A 40 1.32 -20.88 -14.14
N LYS A 41 1.50 -19.61 -13.77
CA LYS A 41 2.23 -18.64 -14.59
C LYS A 41 3.67 -19.11 -14.88
N THR A 42 4.41 -19.43 -13.83
CA THR A 42 5.82 -19.83 -13.97
C THR A 42 5.95 -21.18 -14.70
N ALA A 43 5.03 -22.13 -14.45
CA ALA A 43 5.01 -23.37 -15.18
C ALA A 43 4.71 -23.13 -16.69
N ALA A 44 3.76 -22.26 -17.04
CA ALA A 44 3.40 -21.92 -18.41
C ALA A 44 4.57 -21.29 -19.18
N GLU A 45 5.32 -20.37 -18.53
CA GLU A 45 6.54 -19.74 -19.09
C GLU A 45 7.61 -20.78 -19.47
N TYR A 46 7.70 -21.89 -18.73
CA TYR A 46 8.61 -22.98 -19.04
C TYR A 46 8.04 -23.94 -20.08
N LEU A 47 6.79 -24.42 -19.89
CA LEU A 47 6.16 -25.43 -20.72
C LEU A 47 5.98 -25.00 -22.18
N GLN A 48 5.76 -23.70 -22.42
CA GLN A 48 5.68 -23.14 -23.78
C GLN A 48 6.97 -23.36 -24.61
N LEU A 49 8.13 -23.45 -23.98
CA LEU A 49 9.42 -23.70 -24.67
C LEU A 49 9.42 -25.09 -25.33
N TYR A 50 8.62 -26.00 -24.79
CA TYR A 50 8.47 -27.38 -25.29
C TYR A 50 7.13 -27.59 -26.00
N LYS A 51 6.34 -26.51 -26.18
CA LYS A 51 4.99 -26.57 -26.77
C LYS A 51 4.09 -27.56 -26.04
N THR A 52 4.26 -27.69 -24.73
CA THR A 52 3.48 -28.62 -23.90
C THR A 52 2.23 -27.89 -23.36
N PRO A 53 0.99 -28.30 -23.78
CA PRO A 53 -0.22 -27.70 -23.25
C PRO A 53 -0.36 -27.87 -21.74
N GLN A 54 -0.74 -26.79 -21.08
CA GLN A 54 -1.07 -26.75 -19.66
C GLN A 54 -2.54 -26.44 -19.46
N LEU A 55 -3.22 -27.22 -18.63
CA LEU A 55 -4.62 -26.98 -18.26
C LEU A 55 -4.75 -26.83 -16.75
N SER A 56 -4.96 -25.60 -16.28
CA SER A 56 -5.13 -25.35 -14.86
C SER A 56 -6.55 -25.60 -14.38
N PRO A 57 -6.73 -26.36 -13.29
CA PRO A 57 -8.04 -26.65 -12.71
C PRO A 57 -8.52 -25.61 -11.69
N ALA A 58 -7.66 -24.67 -11.27
CA ALA A 58 -8.01 -23.76 -10.19
C ALA A 58 -7.42 -22.34 -10.31
N SER A 59 -6.50 -22.08 -11.24
CA SER A 59 -5.90 -20.75 -11.43
C SER A 59 -6.86 -19.79 -12.10
N THR A 60 -7.22 -18.74 -11.40
CA THR A 60 -8.28 -17.81 -11.83
C THR A 60 -7.77 -16.41 -12.22
N SER A 61 -6.51 -16.08 -11.92
CA SER A 61 -5.96 -14.73 -12.20
C SER A 61 -6.21 -14.27 -13.63
N ALA A 62 -6.74 -13.06 -13.81
CA ALA A 62 -6.95 -12.47 -15.13
C ALA A 62 -5.65 -12.24 -15.91
N ALA A 63 -4.49 -12.17 -15.23
CA ALA A 63 -3.20 -12.07 -15.89
C ALA A 63 -2.85 -13.30 -16.77
N LEU A 64 -3.47 -14.45 -16.50
CA LEU A 64 -3.28 -15.68 -17.26
C LEU A 64 -4.07 -15.71 -18.59
N SER A 65 -4.95 -14.73 -18.83
CA SER A 65 -5.70 -14.59 -20.09
C SER A 65 -4.86 -13.99 -21.24
N ASP A 66 -3.61 -13.62 -20.98
CA ASP A 66 -2.69 -13.13 -22.01
C ASP A 66 -2.12 -14.29 -22.82
N SER A 67 -2.82 -14.66 -23.92
CA SER A 67 -2.38 -15.75 -24.81
C SER A 67 -1.10 -15.43 -25.59
N ALA A 68 -0.64 -14.17 -25.64
CA ALA A 68 0.65 -13.84 -26.22
C ALA A 68 1.78 -14.20 -25.25
N ALA A 69 1.56 -14.02 -23.96
CA ALA A 69 2.51 -14.40 -22.91
C ALA A 69 2.46 -15.89 -22.57
N TYR A 70 1.25 -16.52 -22.62
CA TYR A 70 1.02 -17.91 -22.21
C TYR A 70 0.27 -18.71 -23.29
N PRO A 71 0.86 -18.88 -24.49
CA PRO A 71 0.15 -19.43 -25.65
C PRO A 71 -0.28 -20.91 -25.52
N TYR A 72 0.27 -21.65 -24.53
CA TYR A 72 -0.03 -23.06 -24.28
C TYR A 72 -0.83 -23.30 -22.99
N LEU A 73 -1.38 -22.23 -22.38
CA LEU A 73 -2.16 -22.33 -21.14
C LEU A 73 -3.67 -22.24 -21.44
N ALA A 74 -4.43 -23.17 -20.83
CA ALA A 74 -5.88 -23.09 -20.71
C ALA A 74 -6.30 -23.35 -19.27
N ARG A 75 -7.57 -23.04 -18.92
CA ARG A 75 -8.10 -23.26 -17.56
C ARG A 75 -9.59 -23.59 -17.55
N THR A 76 -9.97 -24.52 -16.68
CA THR A 76 -11.37 -24.90 -16.51
C THR A 76 -12.18 -23.95 -15.62
N PRO A 77 -11.63 -23.27 -14.56
CA PRO A 77 -12.37 -22.25 -13.84
C PRO A 77 -12.45 -20.94 -14.63
N PRO A 78 -13.51 -20.14 -14.41
CA PRO A 78 -13.60 -18.80 -14.99
C PRO A 78 -12.47 -17.87 -14.54
N SER A 79 -12.13 -16.89 -15.37
CA SER A 79 -11.21 -15.80 -15.03
C SER A 79 -11.75 -14.92 -13.90
N ASP A 80 -10.87 -14.43 -13.02
CA ASP A 80 -11.18 -13.44 -11.98
C ASP A 80 -11.73 -12.12 -12.53
N ALA A 81 -11.53 -11.82 -13.81
CA ALA A 81 -12.21 -10.71 -14.45
C ALA A 81 -13.75 -10.82 -14.29
N TRP A 82 -14.29 -12.02 -14.42
CA TRP A 82 -15.72 -12.28 -14.21
C TRP A 82 -16.10 -12.33 -12.73
N GLN A 83 -15.24 -12.90 -11.87
CA GLN A 83 -15.48 -12.93 -10.43
C GLN A 83 -15.45 -11.51 -9.83
N SER A 84 -14.51 -10.68 -10.26
CA SER A 84 -14.42 -9.28 -9.88
C SER A 84 -15.63 -8.48 -10.33
N PHE A 85 -16.14 -8.76 -11.53
CA PHE A 85 -17.39 -8.18 -12.01
C PHE A 85 -18.58 -8.61 -11.15
N ALA A 86 -18.67 -9.89 -10.79
CA ALA A 86 -19.71 -10.43 -9.92
C ALA A 86 -19.66 -9.80 -8.51
N LEU A 87 -18.46 -9.64 -7.94
CA LEU A 87 -18.28 -8.99 -6.63
C LEU A 87 -18.70 -7.52 -6.66
N ALA A 88 -18.32 -6.77 -7.70
CA ALA A 88 -18.74 -5.38 -7.84
C ALA A 88 -20.26 -5.25 -7.99
N ASP A 89 -20.89 -6.17 -8.73
CA ASP A 89 -22.34 -6.27 -8.90
C ASP A 89 -23.06 -6.56 -7.56
N VAL A 90 -22.46 -7.44 -6.75
CA VAL A 90 -22.94 -7.77 -5.39
C VAL A 90 -22.82 -6.54 -4.45
N VAL A 91 -21.70 -5.83 -4.47
CA VAL A 91 -21.51 -4.62 -3.66
C VAL A 91 -22.54 -3.56 -4.02
N GLU A 92 -22.75 -3.31 -5.31
CA GLU A 92 -23.71 -2.31 -5.80
C GLU A 92 -25.17 -2.68 -5.47
N HIS A 93 -25.59 -3.88 -5.80
CA HIS A 93 -27.02 -4.24 -5.79
C HIS A 93 -27.46 -4.98 -4.54
N LEU A 94 -26.60 -5.82 -3.94
CA LEU A 94 -26.95 -6.55 -2.72
C LEU A 94 -26.68 -5.73 -1.48
N LEU A 95 -25.50 -5.12 -1.41
CA LEU A 95 -25.12 -4.28 -0.26
C LEU A 95 -25.65 -2.86 -0.41
N GLY A 96 -25.80 -2.35 -1.63
CA GLY A 96 -26.26 -1.00 -1.90
C GLY A 96 -25.30 0.09 -1.42
N VAL A 97 -24.00 -0.24 -1.27
CA VAL A 97 -22.99 0.71 -0.79
C VAL A 97 -22.27 1.36 -1.94
N GLU A 98 -22.00 2.65 -1.81
CA GLU A 98 -21.24 3.42 -2.82
C GLU A 98 -19.74 3.52 -2.47
N ARG A 99 -19.34 3.15 -1.25
CA ARG A 99 -18.01 3.41 -0.70
C ARG A 99 -17.48 2.18 0.01
N LEU A 100 -16.22 1.87 -0.26
CA LEU A 100 -15.56 0.70 0.28
C LEU A 100 -14.05 0.94 0.40
N ALA A 101 -13.35 0.06 1.09
CA ALA A 101 -11.90 -0.05 1.01
C ALA A 101 -11.49 -1.39 0.38
N THR A 102 -10.26 -1.46 -0.07
CA THR A 102 -9.73 -2.66 -0.74
C THR A 102 -8.41 -3.08 -0.14
N VAL A 103 -8.18 -4.39 -0.06
CA VAL A 103 -6.90 -4.97 0.35
C VAL A 103 -6.63 -6.25 -0.43
N ASN A 104 -5.38 -6.46 -0.83
CA ASN A 104 -4.99 -7.66 -1.56
C ASN A 104 -3.59 -8.14 -1.18
N SER A 105 -3.35 -9.44 -1.38
CA SER A 105 -1.98 -9.96 -1.41
C SER A 105 -1.27 -9.53 -2.69
N GLU A 106 0.07 -9.44 -2.64
CA GLU A 106 0.90 -8.97 -3.77
C GLU A 106 1.19 -10.07 -4.80
N ASP A 107 0.69 -11.27 -4.58
CA ASP A 107 0.82 -12.36 -5.55
C ASP A 107 -0.01 -12.12 -6.82
N THR A 108 0.25 -12.95 -7.84
CA THR A 108 -0.43 -12.87 -9.14
C THR A 108 -1.96 -12.94 -9.01
N PHE A 109 -2.50 -13.70 -8.05
CA PHE A 109 -3.95 -13.81 -7.81
C PHE A 109 -4.49 -12.53 -7.16
N GLY A 110 -3.91 -12.11 -6.03
CA GLY A 110 -4.38 -10.97 -5.25
C GLY A 110 -4.30 -9.65 -6.04
N ALA A 111 -3.14 -9.36 -6.62
CA ALA A 111 -2.89 -8.13 -7.35
C ALA A 111 -3.78 -8.02 -8.60
N SER A 112 -3.83 -9.09 -9.42
CA SER A 112 -4.64 -9.08 -10.65
C SER A 112 -6.14 -9.03 -10.35
N GLY A 113 -6.63 -9.82 -9.39
CA GLY A 113 -8.04 -9.84 -8.99
C GLY A 113 -8.51 -8.48 -8.47
N MET A 114 -7.71 -7.85 -7.62
CA MET A 114 -8.02 -6.51 -7.09
C MET A 114 -8.02 -5.45 -8.19
N GLN A 115 -7.08 -5.50 -9.13
CA GLN A 115 -7.07 -4.57 -10.27
C GLN A 115 -8.35 -4.69 -11.11
N GLN A 116 -8.81 -5.93 -11.39
CA GLN A 116 -10.06 -6.17 -12.11
C GLN A 116 -11.28 -5.70 -11.30
N PHE A 117 -11.27 -5.90 -9.97
CA PHE A 117 -12.32 -5.39 -9.11
C PHE A 117 -12.41 -3.88 -9.13
N LYS A 118 -11.29 -3.17 -8.95
CA LYS A 118 -11.22 -1.70 -9.02
C LYS A 118 -11.75 -1.18 -10.36
N THR A 119 -11.38 -1.81 -11.47
CA THR A 119 -11.88 -1.46 -12.79
C THR A 119 -13.41 -1.65 -12.89
N SER A 120 -13.93 -2.76 -12.37
CA SER A 120 -15.37 -3.06 -12.35
C SER A 120 -16.15 -2.13 -11.42
N ALA A 121 -15.56 -1.79 -10.28
CA ALA A 121 -16.10 -0.86 -9.29
C ALA A 121 -16.19 0.57 -9.85
N ALA A 122 -15.13 1.05 -10.49
CA ALA A 122 -15.10 2.39 -11.10
C ALA A 122 -16.18 2.54 -12.19
N ARG A 123 -16.42 1.52 -13.02
CA ARG A 123 -17.49 1.53 -14.03
C ARG A 123 -18.90 1.64 -13.44
N ARG A 124 -19.07 1.28 -12.16
CA ARG A 124 -20.33 1.35 -11.39
C ARG A 124 -20.42 2.58 -10.50
N GLY A 125 -19.39 3.45 -10.50
CA GLY A 125 -19.34 4.62 -9.62
C GLY A 125 -19.05 4.30 -8.16
N LEU A 126 -18.62 3.08 -7.84
CA LEU A 126 -18.19 2.72 -6.49
C LEU A 126 -16.87 3.43 -6.16
N LYS A 127 -16.80 4.05 -4.99
CA LYS A 127 -15.65 4.83 -4.53
C LYS A 127 -14.78 4.01 -3.58
N VAL A 128 -13.52 3.85 -3.93
CA VAL A 128 -12.52 3.22 -3.06
C VAL A 128 -11.95 4.30 -2.14
N LEU A 129 -12.24 4.22 -0.83
CA LEU A 129 -11.78 5.18 0.19
C LEU A 129 -10.32 4.96 0.56
N ALA A 130 -9.88 3.72 0.58
CA ALA A 130 -8.50 3.33 0.84
C ALA A 130 -8.17 2.02 0.13
N SER A 131 -6.92 1.86 -0.24
CA SER A 131 -6.40 0.66 -0.86
C SER A 131 -5.04 0.34 -0.30
N THR A 132 -4.81 -0.91 0.09
CA THR A 132 -3.53 -1.38 0.60
C THR A 132 -3.23 -2.78 0.09
N SER A 133 -1.96 -3.18 0.12
CA SER A 133 -1.52 -4.54 -0.17
C SER A 133 -0.57 -5.04 0.90
N PHE A 134 -0.31 -6.33 0.91
CA PHE A 134 0.66 -6.99 1.78
C PHE A 134 1.30 -8.18 1.07
N ALA A 135 2.53 -8.51 1.43
CA ALA A 135 3.22 -9.66 0.88
C ALA A 135 2.58 -10.98 1.37
N ASN A 136 2.60 -12.02 0.53
CA ASN A 136 2.08 -13.34 0.93
C ASN A 136 2.78 -13.82 2.19
N PHE A 137 1.99 -14.37 3.12
CA PHE A 137 2.46 -14.86 4.42
C PHE A 137 3.15 -13.81 5.29
N GLN A 138 2.95 -12.52 5.02
CA GLN A 138 3.48 -11.42 5.85
C GLN A 138 3.01 -11.57 7.30
N GLU A 139 3.93 -11.58 8.26
CA GLU A 139 3.60 -11.78 9.68
C GLU A 139 2.97 -10.53 10.29
N ASP A 140 3.54 -9.36 10.05
CA ASP A 140 3.03 -8.08 10.55
C ASP A 140 2.14 -7.41 9.50
N LEU A 141 0.86 -7.36 9.78
CA LEU A 141 -0.17 -6.73 8.96
C LEU A 141 -0.63 -5.37 9.49
N SER A 142 0.03 -4.85 10.55
CA SER A 142 -0.40 -3.65 11.28
C SER A 142 -0.52 -2.42 10.39
N SER A 143 0.40 -2.22 9.45
CA SER A 143 0.37 -1.10 8.50
C SER A 143 -0.87 -1.14 7.60
N SER A 144 -1.17 -2.29 7.03
CA SER A 144 -2.35 -2.47 6.16
C SER A 144 -3.66 -2.36 6.93
N VAL A 145 -3.69 -2.90 8.15
CA VAL A 145 -4.85 -2.77 9.07
C VAL A 145 -5.09 -1.31 9.40
N GLU A 146 -4.06 -0.56 9.73
CA GLU A 146 -4.17 0.84 10.11
C GLU A 146 -4.66 1.73 8.95
N VAL A 147 -4.20 1.50 7.72
CA VAL A 147 -4.72 2.18 6.53
C VAL A 147 -6.23 1.98 6.40
N LEU A 148 -6.72 0.75 6.57
CA LEU A 148 -8.15 0.47 6.46
C LEU A 148 -8.94 1.02 7.64
N ARG A 149 -8.42 0.91 8.87
CA ARG A 149 -9.06 1.46 10.08
C ARG A 149 -9.26 2.98 9.94
N ARG A 150 -8.24 3.70 9.48
CA ARG A 150 -8.29 5.15 9.26
C ARG A 150 -9.23 5.56 8.14
N SER A 151 -9.45 4.69 7.15
CA SER A 151 -10.38 4.99 6.05
C SER A 151 -11.83 5.12 6.51
N GLY A 152 -12.17 4.59 7.68
CA GLY A 152 -13.54 4.51 8.17
C GLY A 152 -14.46 3.65 7.30
N ALA A 153 -13.93 2.91 6.34
CA ALA A 153 -14.73 2.07 5.46
C ALA A 153 -15.42 0.94 6.24
N LEU A 154 -16.73 0.81 6.08
CA LEU A 154 -17.50 -0.26 6.70
C LEU A 154 -17.63 -1.50 5.80
N VAL A 155 -17.20 -1.39 4.55
CA VAL A 155 -17.11 -2.51 3.61
C VAL A 155 -15.67 -2.61 3.10
N VAL A 156 -15.07 -3.77 3.27
CA VAL A 156 -13.69 -4.06 2.84
C VAL A 156 -13.70 -5.23 1.87
N VAL A 157 -13.20 -5.00 0.66
CA VAL A 157 -13.06 -6.05 -0.36
C VAL A 157 -11.65 -6.63 -0.28
N LEU A 158 -11.58 -7.96 -0.09
CA LEU A 158 -10.32 -8.70 0.03
C LEU A 158 -10.08 -9.53 -1.23
N PHE A 159 -8.83 -9.49 -1.74
CA PHE A 159 -8.33 -10.45 -2.74
C PHE A 159 -7.00 -11.02 -2.26
N CYS A 160 -7.03 -12.17 -1.63
CA CYS A 160 -5.84 -12.89 -1.13
C CYS A 160 -6.14 -14.38 -1.00
N GLN A 161 -5.09 -15.16 -0.77
CA GLN A 161 -5.21 -16.59 -0.54
C GLN A 161 -5.94 -16.88 0.79
N THR A 162 -6.45 -18.10 0.93
CA THR A 162 -7.29 -18.51 2.06
C THR A 162 -6.64 -18.26 3.42
N GLU A 163 -5.36 -18.61 3.56
CA GLU A 163 -4.63 -18.44 4.81
C GLU A 163 -4.40 -16.98 5.15
N ASP A 164 -3.96 -16.18 4.17
CA ASP A 164 -3.75 -14.75 4.32
C ASP A 164 -5.05 -14.00 4.64
N ALA A 165 -6.18 -14.44 4.06
CA ALA A 165 -7.50 -13.89 4.40
C ALA A 165 -7.86 -14.07 5.86
N SER A 166 -7.64 -15.29 6.40
CA SER A 166 -7.89 -15.58 7.81
C SER A 166 -7.01 -14.72 8.72
N ARG A 167 -5.71 -14.62 8.42
CA ARG A 167 -4.74 -13.81 9.18
C ARG A 167 -5.10 -12.34 9.17
N PHE A 168 -5.44 -11.81 7.98
CA PHE A 168 -5.81 -10.41 7.84
C PHE A 168 -7.09 -10.06 8.60
N ILE A 169 -8.14 -10.89 8.50
CA ILE A 169 -9.39 -10.69 9.24
C ILE A 169 -9.14 -10.72 10.75
N LEU A 170 -8.33 -11.67 11.25
CA LEU A 170 -7.96 -11.74 12.66
C LEU A 170 -7.17 -10.51 13.12
N ALA A 171 -6.26 -9.99 12.29
CA ALA A 171 -5.52 -8.77 12.59
C ALA A 171 -6.43 -7.54 12.67
N MET A 172 -7.40 -7.41 11.76
CA MET A 172 -8.43 -6.37 11.80
C MET A 172 -9.28 -6.46 13.08
N GLN A 173 -9.70 -7.68 13.48
CA GLN A 173 -10.45 -7.90 14.71
C GLN A 173 -9.64 -7.55 15.96
N ALA A 174 -8.35 -7.91 16.00
CA ALA A 174 -7.44 -7.56 17.09
C ALA A 174 -7.24 -6.04 17.22
N ALA A 175 -7.29 -5.31 16.12
CA ALA A 175 -7.25 -3.85 16.09
C ALA A 175 -8.61 -3.17 16.46
N GLY A 176 -9.59 -3.93 16.91
CA GLY A 176 -10.87 -3.41 17.40
C GLY A 176 -11.89 -3.05 16.31
N THR A 177 -11.68 -3.47 15.07
CA THR A 177 -12.64 -3.19 13.98
C THR A 177 -13.77 -4.22 13.98
N HIS A 178 -14.87 -3.94 14.69
CA HIS A 178 -15.95 -4.92 14.92
C HIS A 178 -17.15 -4.77 13.97
N ASN A 179 -17.25 -3.68 13.21
CA ASN A 179 -18.43 -3.37 12.37
C ASN A 179 -18.10 -3.35 10.87
N VAL A 180 -17.12 -4.14 10.45
CA VAL A 180 -16.69 -4.20 9.06
C VAL A 180 -17.35 -5.38 8.36
N THR A 181 -18.00 -5.12 7.23
CA THR A 181 -18.47 -6.14 6.30
C THR A 181 -17.35 -6.49 5.31
N TYR A 182 -16.87 -7.73 5.36
CA TYR A 182 -15.88 -8.20 4.40
C TYR A 182 -16.58 -8.76 3.16
N VAL A 183 -15.98 -8.51 2.00
CA VAL A 183 -16.42 -9.04 0.70
C VAL A 183 -15.23 -9.69 0.02
N GLY A 184 -15.40 -10.89 -0.55
CA GLY A 184 -14.27 -11.54 -1.18
C GLY A 184 -14.58 -12.67 -2.16
N PRO A 185 -13.56 -13.08 -2.95
CA PRO A 185 -13.65 -14.19 -3.89
C PRO A 185 -13.68 -15.56 -3.19
N GLY A 186 -13.61 -16.64 -3.99
CA GLY A 186 -13.69 -18.01 -3.50
C GLY A 186 -12.69 -18.36 -2.40
N ALA A 187 -11.45 -17.94 -2.51
CA ALA A 187 -10.42 -18.18 -1.50
C ALA A 187 -10.77 -17.55 -0.16
N VAL A 188 -11.22 -16.27 -0.17
CA VAL A 188 -11.67 -15.57 1.04
C VAL A 188 -12.96 -16.19 1.61
N THR A 189 -13.86 -16.64 0.73
CA THR A 189 -15.09 -17.35 1.14
C THR A 189 -14.77 -18.66 1.87
N LEU A 190 -13.77 -19.41 1.40
CA LEU A 190 -13.30 -20.65 2.05
C LEU A 190 -12.69 -20.33 3.44
N ALA A 191 -11.87 -19.28 3.54
CA ALA A 191 -11.29 -18.83 4.80
C ALA A 191 -12.39 -18.53 5.83
N VAL A 192 -13.36 -17.69 5.46
CA VAL A 192 -14.45 -17.30 6.35
C VAL A 192 -15.34 -18.50 6.71
N ARG A 193 -15.59 -19.42 5.77
CA ARG A 193 -16.33 -20.65 6.04
C ARG A 193 -15.66 -21.48 7.14
N ALA A 194 -14.34 -21.69 7.05
CA ALA A 194 -13.58 -22.41 8.07
C ALA A 194 -13.64 -21.71 9.42
N MET A 195 -13.38 -20.40 9.47
CA MET A 195 -13.43 -19.62 10.71
C MET A 195 -14.80 -19.70 11.40
N VAL A 196 -15.89 -19.64 10.65
CA VAL A 196 -17.26 -19.70 11.16
C VAL A 196 -17.62 -21.12 11.64
N ALA A 197 -17.16 -22.17 10.95
CA ALA A 197 -17.42 -23.54 11.34
C ALA A 197 -16.73 -23.90 12.68
N ASP A 198 -15.55 -23.33 12.93
CA ASP A 198 -14.72 -23.63 14.10
C ASP A 198 -15.14 -22.87 15.35
N SER A 199 -15.86 -21.73 15.23
CA SER A 199 -16.13 -20.86 16.36
C SER A 199 -17.44 -20.05 16.22
N PRO A 200 -18.41 -20.23 17.15
CA PRO A 200 -19.60 -19.37 17.23
C PRO A 200 -19.27 -17.89 17.47
N GLU A 201 -18.14 -17.59 18.10
CA GLU A 201 -17.67 -16.22 18.27
C GLU A 201 -17.27 -15.62 16.92
N GLN A 202 -16.57 -16.38 16.07
CA GLN A 202 -16.21 -15.94 14.72
C GLN A 202 -17.47 -15.80 13.84
N GLU A 203 -18.47 -16.67 13.99
CA GLU A 203 -19.76 -16.50 13.31
C GLU A 203 -20.38 -15.14 13.64
N ALA A 204 -20.42 -14.77 14.93
CA ALA A 204 -20.96 -13.49 15.36
C ALA A 204 -20.16 -12.29 14.83
N ARG A 205 -18.83 -12.39 14.84
CA ARG A 205 -17.92 -11.32 14.37
C ARG A 205 -17.91 -11.16 12.85
N LEU A 206 -18.15 -12.23 12.12
CA LEU A 206 -18.14 -12.26 10.64
C LEU A 206 -19.55 -12.17 10.04
N ARG A 207 -20.57 -11.99 10.87
CA ARG A 207 -21.93 -11.75 10.38
C ARG A 207 -21.93 -10.56 9.42
N GLY A 208 -22.62 -10.71 8.30
CA GLY A 208 -22.62 -9.70 7.25
C GLY A 208 -21.57 -9.94 6.16
N PHE A 209 -20.60 -10.85 6.36
CA PHE A 209 -19.68 -11.23 5.28
C PHE A 209 -20.45 -11.64 4.03
N VAL A 210 -19.99 -11.20 2.87
CA VAL A 210 -20.49 -11.64 1.57
C VAL A 210 -19.34 -12.14 0.73
N GLY A 211 -19.45 -13.38 0.26
CA GLY A 211 -18.43 -13.98 -0.58
C GLY A 211 -19.00 -14.62 -1.84
N THR A 212 -18.14 -14.79 -2.84
CA THR A 212 -18.46 -15.56 -4.03
C THR A 212 -17.64 -16.84 -4.05
N GLY A 213 -18.19 -17.89 -4.65
CA GLY A 213 -17.46 -19.09 -4.95
C GLY A 213 -17.81 -19.56 -6.36
N GLN A 214 -16.91 -20.24 -7.03
CA GLN A 214 -17.20 -20.82 -8.32
C GLN A 214 -18.38 -21.79 -8.17
N SER A 215 -19.36 -21.71 -9.09
CA SER A 215 -20.47 -22.65 -9.10
C SER A 215 -19.96 -24.02 -9.51
N GLY A 216 -20.08 -25.00 -8.61
CA GLY A 216 -19.66 -26.39 -8.84
C GLY A 216 -20.55 -27.17 -9.82
N GLY A 217 -21.43 -26.48 -10.55
CA GLY A 217 -22.37 -27.13 -11.48
C GLY A 217 -23.65 -27.64 -10.81
N GLU A 218 -24.58 -28.00 -11.62
CA GLU A 218 -25.89 -28.59 -11.26
C GLU A 218 -26.25 -29.65 -12.23
N GLY A 219 -27.27 -30.42 -11.87
CA GLY A 219 -27.85 -31.44 -12.75
C GLY A 219 -27.18 -32.81 -12.65
N GLU A 220 -27.44 -33.64 -13.64
CA GLU A 220 -27.08 -35.06 -13.62
C GLU A 220 -25.55 -35.28 -13.59
N ALA A 221 -24.79 -34.52 -14.36
CA ALA A 221 -23.32 -34.65 -14.39
C ALA A 221 -22.69 -34.35 -13.07
N TYR A 222 -23.13 -33.29 -12.38
CA TYR A 222 -22.64 -32.95 -11.03
C TYR A 222 -23.08 -33.99 -10.00
N THR A 223 -24.32 -34.46 -10.07
CA THR A 223 -24.81 -35.53 -9.17
C THR A 223 -24.01 -36.81 -9.34
N ALA A 224 -23.73 -37.21 -10.60
CA ALA A 224 -22.88 -38.35 -10.89
C ALA A 224 -21.44 -38.17 -10.40
N PHE A 225 -20.87 -36.98 -10.57
CA PHE A 225 -19.54 -36.62 -10.02
C PHE A 225 -19.52 -36.80 -8.50
N ARG A 226 -20.48 -36.21 -7.78
CA ARG A 226 -20.56 -36.33 -6.31
C ARG A 226 -20.69 -37.78 -5.85
N ALA A 227 -21.54 -38.55 -6.49
CA ALA A 227 -21.69 -39.97 -6.16
C ALA A 227 -20.40 -40.76 -6.38
N ARG A 228 -19.68 -40.48 -7.47
CA ARG A 228 -18.38 -41.11 -7.75
C ARG A 228 -17.31 -40.67 -6.73
N LEU A 229 -17.26 -39.39 -6.43
CA LEU A 229 -16.32 -38.86 -5.45
C LEU A 229 -16.54 -39.46 -4.05
N SER A 230 -17.79 -39.55 -3.61
CA SER A 230 -18.16 -40.20 -2.35
C SER A 230 -17.80 -41.68 -2.33
N ALA A 231 -18.09 -42.43 -3.43
CA ALA A 231 -17.69 -43.82 -3.53
C ALA A 231 -16.16 -44.01 -3.56
N PHE A 232 -15.45 -43.09 -4.21
CA PHE A 232 -14.00 -43.10 -4.29
C PHE A 232 -13.37 -42.82 -2.90
N GLN A 233 -13.90 -41.86 -2.15
CA GLN A 233 -13.46 -41.55 -0.79
C GLN A 233 -13.60 -42.74 0.17
N THR A 234 -14.69 -43.49 0.09
CA THR A 234 -14.92 -44.67 0.94
C THR A 234 -14.11 -45.91 0.53
N THR A 235 -13.66 -45.99 -0.71
CA THR A 235 -12.98 -47.19 -1.25
C THR A 235 -11.46 -47.06 -1.27
N ILE A 236 -10.92 -45.87 -1.51
CA ILE A 236 -9.49 -45.64 -1.74
C ILE A 236 -8.83 -44.88 -0.57
N PHE A 237 -9.53 -43.95 0.05
CA PHE A 237 -9.02 -43.19 1.20
C PHE A 237 -9.40 -43.84 2.53
N ASN A 238 -9.29 -45.19 2.62
CA ASN A 238 -9.26 -45.80 3.92
C ASN A 238 -7.93 -45.42 4.63
N GLU A 239 -7.87 -45.58 5.93
CA GLU A 239 -6.72 -45.19 6.80
C GLU A 239 -5.34 -45.65 6.25
N SER A 240 -5.32 -46.69 5.42
CA SER A 240 -4.11 -47.24 4.80
C SER A 240 -3.48 -46.33 3.73
N TRP A 241 -4.24 -45.55 2.99
CA TRP A 241 -3.71 -44.69 1.91
C TRP A 241 -3.08 -43.41 2.47
N CYS A 242 -3.72 -42.78 3.45
CA CYS A 242 -3.17 -41.62 4.12
C CYS A 242 -1.87 -41.89 4.86
N SER A 243 -1.66 -43.16 5.33
CA SER A 243 -0.44 -43.55 6.05
C SER A 243 0.77 -43.84 5.14
N HIS A 244 0.58 -43.87 3.80
CA HIS A 244 1.65 -44.18 2.83
C HIS A 244 2.07 -43.03 1.94
N ALA A 245 1.35 -41.90 1.93
CA ALA A 245 1.71 -40.71 1.17
C ALA A 245 2.62 -39.81 2.03
N THR A 246 3.89 -40.15 2.12
CA THR A 246 4.92 -39.35 2.80
C THR A 246 5.80 -38.65 1.78
N ASP A 247 6.34 -37.48 2.14
CA ASP A 247 7.44 -36.84 1.45
C ASP A 247 8.75 -37.60 1.66
N ASP A 248 9.84 -37.17 1.03
CA ASP A 248 11.16 -37.76 1.13
C ASP A 248 11.72 -37.72 2.58
N ASP A 249 11.18 -36.89 3.45
CA ASP A 249 11.51 -36.78 4.88
C ASP A 249 10.60 -37.63 5.78
N GLY A 250 9.65 -38.38 5.20
CA GLY A 250 8.71 -39.24 5.92
C GLY A 250 7.54 -38.50 6.57
N ARG A 251 7.29 -37.22 6.19
CA ARG A 251 6.13 -36.48 6.65
C ARG A 251 4.92 -36.81 5.77
N LEU A 252 3.77 -37.01 6.42
CA LEU A 252 2.51 -37.25 5.68
C LEU A 252 2.19 -36.03 4.81
N LEU A 253 2.16 -36.21 3.50
CA LEU A 253 1.84 -35.15 2.51
C LEU A 253 0.45 -34.52 2.69
N TRP A 254 -0.43 -35.18 3.45
CA TRP A 254 -1.85 -34.83 3.56
C TRP A 254 -2.40 -34.93 4.98
N ALA A 255 -1.56 -34.79 6.02
CA ALA A 255 -2.02 -34.87 7.41
C ALA A 255 -2.62 -33.52 7.86
N THR A 256 -3.78 -33.59 8.52
CA THR A 256 -4.28 -32.49 9.35
C THR A 256 -3.36 -32.28 10.57
N ALA A 257 -3.38 -31.10 11.19
CA ALA A 257 -2.52 -30.76 12.34
C ALA A 257 -2.62 -31.75 13.51
N ASP A 258 -3.69 -32.55 13.58
CA ASP A 258 -3.93 -33.64 14.54
C ASP A 258 -3.53 -35.04 14.02
N GLY A 259 -2.88 -35.11 12.84
CA GLY A 259 -2.42 -36.34 12.22
C GLY A 259 -3.50 -37.18 11.53
N GLY A 260 -4.70 -36.63 11.37
CA GLY A 260 -5.82 -37.27 10.66
C GLY A 260 -5.72 -37.12 9.14
N CYS A 261 -6.43 -38.00 8.43
CA CYS A 261 -6.62 -37.86 6.98
C CYS A 261 -7.63 -36.75 6.70
N PRO A 262 -7.28 -35.65 5.98
CA PRO A 262 -8.18 -34.52 5.76
C PRO A 262 -9.50 -34.91 5.06
N TRP A 263 -9.54 -36.10 4.45
CA TRP A 263 -10.67 -36.61 3.68
C TRP A 263 -11.50 -37.65 4.42
N ALA A 264 -11.04 -38.10 5.61
CA ALA A 264 -11.76 -39.05 6.45
C ALA A 264 -12.92 -38.35 7.18
N GLY A 265 -14.04 -38.20 6.51
CA GLY A 265 -15.27 -37.64 7.07
C GLY A 265 -15.60 -36.20 6.63
N GLY A 266 -14.79 -35.57 5.77
CA GLY A 266 -15.04 -34.24 5.23
C GLY A 266 -16.17 -34.26 4.19
N ASP A 267 -17.05 -33.25 4.27
CA ASP A 267 -18.04 -33.01 3.22
C ASP A 267 -17.32 -32.53 1.94
N ALA A 268 -17.23 -33.38 0.93
CA ALA A 268 -16.67 -33.06 -0.40
C ALA A 268 -17.38 -31.86 -1.08
N SER A 269 -18.49 -31.37 -0.51
CA SER A 269 -19.16 -30.16 -0.97
C SER A 269 -18.41 -28.86 -0.65
N ALA A 270 -17.35 -28.94 0.17
CA ALA A 270 -16.60 -27.75 0.63
C ALA A 270 -15.55 -27.24 -0.38
N ASP A 271 -15.10 -28.09 -1.33
CA ASP A 271 -14.10 -27.66 -2.32
C ASP A 271 -14.78 -27.13 -3.60
N PHE A 272 -14.64 -25.83 -3.82
CA PHE A 272 -15.18 -25.18 -5.02
C PHE A 272 -14.48 -25.63 -6.31
N TYR A 273 -13.25 -26.14 -6.24
CA TYR A 273 -12.43 -26.45 -7.40
C TYR A 273 -12.43 -27.93 -7.81
N ALA A 274 -12.92 -28.84 -6.96
CA ALA A 274 -12.95 -30.27 -7.28
C ALA A 274 -13.71 -30.61 -8.58
N PRO A 275 -14.88 -30.01 -8.90
CA PRO A 275 -15.56 -30.23 -10.18
C PRO A 275 -14.72 -29.78 -11.38
N PHE A 276 -13.97 -28.68 -11.25
CA PHE A 276 -13.13 -28.15 -12.31
C PHE A 276 -11.91 -29.05 -12.58
N ALA A 277 -11.33 -29.60 -11.50
CA ALA A 277 -10.24 -30.57 -11.61
C ALA A 277 -10.69 -31.84 -12.33
N TYR A 278 -11.87 -32.35 -11.99
CA TYR A 278 -12.49 -33.47 -12.69
C TYR A 278 -12.68 -33.16 -14.17
N ASP A 279 -13.24 -32.00 -14.50
CA ASP A 279 -13.50 -31.57 -15.86
C ASP A 279 -12.20 -31.31 -16.65
N ALA A 280 -11.12 -30.87 -15.98
CA ALA A 280 -9.81 -30.68 -16.62
C ALA A 280 -9.25 -32.01 -17.15
N VAL A 281 -9.38 -33.10 -16.40
CA VAL A 281 -8.98 -34.43 -16.86
C VAL A 281 -9.82 -34.87 -18.05
N TYR A 282 -11.14 -34.65 -18.01
CA TYR A 282 -12.03 -34.99 -19.12
C TYR A 282 -11.72 -34.17 -20.39
N ALA A 283 -11.54 -32.87 -20.25
CA ALA A 283 -11.20 -31.99 -21.36
C ALA A 283 -9.90 -32.43 -22.04
N MET A 284 -8.87 -32.70 -21.23
CA MET A 284 -7.57 -33.16 -21.75
C MET A 284 -7.67 -34.53 -22.42
N ALA A 285 -8.40 -35.47 -21.83
CA ALA A 285 -8.60 -36.80 -22.41
C ALA A 285 -9.39 -36.76 -23.74
N LEU A 286 -10.42 -35.89 -23.84
CA LEU A 286 -11.14 -35.68 -25.08
C LEU A 286 -10.26 -35.07 -26.17
N ALA A 287 -9.42 -34.08 -25.81
CA ALA A 287 -8.49 -33.46 -26.74
C ALA A 287 -7.43 -34.44 -27.23
N MET A 288 -6.84 -35.23 -26.34
CA MET A 288 -5.88 -36.28 -26.70
C MET A 288 -6.52 -37.32 -27.64
N GLY A 289 -7.73 -37.80 -27.30
CA GLY A 289 -8.47 -38.75 -28.15
C GLY A 289 -8.73 -38.21 -29.56
N ARG A 290 -9.09 -36.93 -29.67
CA ARG A 290 -9.30 -36.28 -30.98
C ARG A 290 -8.00 -36.13 -31.76
N THR A 291 -6.90 -35.74 -31.06
CA THR A 291 -5.57 -35.61 -31.66
C THR A 291 -5.09 -36.93 -32.25
N LEU A 292 -5.18 -38.01 -31.47
CA LEU A 292 -4.80 -39.36 -31.94
C LEU A 292 -5.66 -39.84 -33.13
N ALA A 293 -6.97 -39.58 -33.10
CA ALA A 293 -7.87 -39.98 -34.18
C ALA A 293 -7.64 -39.18 -35.47
N ALA A 294 -7.28 -37.89 -35.37
CA ALA A 294 -7.14 -37.03 -36.55
C ALA A 294 -5.90 -37.33 -37.40
N VAL A 295 -4.83 -37.87 -36.82
CA VAL A 295 -3.51 -38.00 -37.46
C VAL A 295 -3.12 -39.49 -37.67
N ASN A 296 -3.91 -40.45 -37.16
CA ASN A 296 -3.49 -41.87 -37.06
C ASN A 296 -2.10 -41.99 -36.36
N ALA A 297 -1.85 -41.09 -35.43
CA ALA A 297 -0.52 -40.84 -34.88
C ALA A 297 -0.24 -41.76 -33.68
N THR A 298 1.00 -42.17 -33.57
CA THR A 298 1.54 -42.89 -32.41
C THR A 298 2.12 -41.94 -31.35
N SER A 299 2.16 -40.63 -31.63
CA SER A 299 2.64 -39.59 -30.73
C SER A 299 1.73 -38.36 -30.81
N ILE A 300 1.64 -37.63 -29.70
CA ILE A 300 0.84 -36.41 -29.58
C ILE A 300 1.78 -35.19 -29.80
N ASP A 301 1.37 -34.34 -30.74
CA ASP A 301 2.00 -33.03 -30.96
C ASP A 301 1.26 -31.97 -30.14
N GLY A 302 2.01 -31.13 -29.40
CA GLY A 302 1.44 -30.18 -28.46
C GLY A 302 0.64 -29.06 -29.12
N GLU A 303 0.99 -28.58 -30.30
CA GLU A 303 0.20 -27.58 -31.04
C GLU A 303 -1.15 -28.14 -31.48
N THR A 304 -1.13 -29.33 -32.02
CA THR A 304 -2.37 -30.04 -32.41
C THR A 304 -3.23 -30.35 -31.20
N LEU A 305 -2.60 -30.78 -30.07
CA LEU A 305 -3.31 -31.07 -28.84
C LEU A 305 -3.97 -29.80 -28.27
N LEU A 306 -3.26 -28.67 -28.23
CA LEU A 306 -3.81 -27.40 -27.80
C LEU A 306 -5.02 -26.99 -28.67
N ALA A 307 -4.86 -27.05 -29.98
CA ALA A 307 -5.95 -26.73 -30.91
C ALA A 307 -7.19 -27.61 -30.66
N GLN A 308 -7.00 -28.91 -30.40
CA GLN A 308 -8.11 -29.81 -30.05
C GLN A 308 -8.69 -29.46 -28.66
N LEU A 309 -7.87 -29.09 -27.69
CA LEU A 309 -8.31 -28.71 -26.34
C LEU A 309 -9.19 -27.44 -26.38
N LEU A 310 -8.79 -26.40 -27.10
CA LEU A 310 -9.58 -25.19 -27.26
C LEU A 310 -10.92 -25.42 -27.97
N ASN A 311 -11.03 -26.45 -28.79
CA ASN A 311 -12.27 -26.85 -29.47
C ASN A 311 -13.15 -27.85 -28.67
N VAL A 312 -12.75 -28.18 -27.42
CA VAL A 312 -13.57 -29.06 -26.57
C VAL A 312 -14.79 -28.32 -26.05
N THR A 313 -15.96 -28.93 -26.17
CA THR A 313 -17.20 -28.51 -25.51
C THR A 313 -17.95 -29.73 -24.99
N PHE A 314 -18.33 -29.74 -23.72
CA PHE A 314 -19.09 -30.82 -23.09
C PHE A 314 -19.81 -30.33 -21.82
N ILE A 315 -20.74 -31.14 -21.30
CA ILE A 315 -21.37 -30.92 -20.00
C ILE A 315 -20.59 -31.71 -18.96
N GLY A 316 -19.82 -31.00 -18.15
CA GLY A 316 -19.01 -31.57 -17.09
C GLY A 316 -19.61 -31.42 -15.69
N ALA A 317 -18.86 -31.79 -14.68
CA ALA A 317 -19.26 -31.66 -13.28
C ALA A 317 -19.40 -30.19 -12.86
N SER A 318 -18.62 -29.29 -13.45
CA SER A 318 -18.71 -27.85 -13.23
C SER A 318 -19.70 -27.12 -14.17
N GLY A 319 -20.56 -27.87 -14.86
CA GLY A 319 -21.50 -27.35 -15.87
C GLY A 319 -20.95 -27.42 -17.29
N VAL A 320 -21.37 -26.52 -18.18
CA VAL A 320 -20.87 -26.49 -19.55
C VAL A 320 -19.42 -26.03 -19.57
N VAL A 321 -18.52 -26.85 -20.09
CA VAL A 321 -17.09 -26.57 -20.28
C VAL A 321 -16.82 -26.24 -21.74
N GLY A 322 -16.15 -25.18 -22.01
CA GLY A 322 -15.69 -24.75 -23.34
C GLY A 322 -14.72 -23.57 -23.17
N PHE A 323 -13.84 -23.40 -24.13
CA PHE A 323 -12.74 -22.45 -24.09
C PHE A 323 -12.86 -21.40 -25.19
N ASP A 324 -12.32 -20.25 -25.00
CA ASP A 324 -12.09 -19.24 -26.04
C ASP A 324 -10.68 -19.37 -26.66
N GLU A 325 -10.38 -18.47 -27.57
CA GLU A 325 -9.09 -18.42 -28.26
C GLU A 325 -7.88 -18.08 -27.30
N HIS A 326 -8.17 -17.61 -26.10
CA HIS A 326 -7.17 -17.31 -25.05
C HIS A 326 -6.99 -18.47 -24.06
N GLY A 327 -7.71 -19.57 -24.23
CA GLY A 327 -7.70 -20.69 -23.28
C GLY A 327 -8.55 -20.48 -22.05
N ASP A 328 -9.31 -19.40 -21.98
CA ASP A 328 -10.21 -19.12 -20.87
C ASP A 328 -11.57 -19.85 -21.04
N ARG A 329 -12.12 -20.26 -19.90
CA ARG A 329 -13.51 -20.73 -19.92
C ARG A 329 -14.44 -19.57 -20.26
N ASN A 330 -15.22 -19.71 -21.34
CA ASN A 330 -16.08 -18.67 -21.88
C ASN A 330 -17.58 -18.97 -21.80
N VAL A 331 -17.96 -20.16 -21.31
CA VAL A 331 -19.36 -20.62 -21.24
C VAL A 331 -19.72 -21.06 -19.83
N GLY A 332 -21.00 -20.90 -19.48
CA GLY A 332 -21.53 -21.34 -18.20
C GLY A 332 -20.96 -20.58 -16.99
N LEU A 333 -20.58 -19.31 -17.19
CA LEU A 333 -19.96 -18.51 -16.16
C LEU A 333 -20.95 -18.14 -15.05
N SER A 334 -20.77 -18.71 -13.88
CA SER A 334 -21.61 -18.44 -12.72
C SER A 334 -20.86 -18.57 -11.41
N TYR A 335 -21.29 -17.79 -10.40
CA TYR A 335 -20.74 -17.78 -9.06
C TYR A 335 -21.86 -17.91 -8.05
N GLU A 336 -21.69 -18.79 -7.08
CA GLU A 336 -22.55 -18.83 -5.91
C GLU A 336 -22.22 -17.64 -5.01
N VAL A 337 -23.23 -17.02 -4.41
CA VAL A 337 -23.09 -15.92 -3.47
C VAL A 337 -23.49 -16.40 -2.10
N TYR A 338 -22.63 -16.17 -1.12
CA TYR A 338 -22.74 -16.60 0.25
C TYR A 338 -22.78 -15.41 1.21
N ASN A 339 -23.46 -15.57 2.33
CA ASN A 339 -23.48 -14.60 3.44
C ASN A 339 -23.36 -15.34 4.77
N VAL A 340 -22.63 -14.78 5.72
CA VAL A 340 -22.63 -15.27 7.10
C VAL A 340 -23.83 -14.66 7.83
N ALA A 341 -24.74 -15.52 8.22
CA ALA A 341 -26.00 -15.19 8.92
C ALA A 341 -26.02 -15.80 10.34
N ASN A 342 -27.18 -15.92 10.97
CA ASN A 342 -27.31 -16.39 12.36
C ASN A 342 -27.12 -17.89 12.57
N GLN A 343 -26.92 -18.65 11.51
CA GLN A 343 -26.74 -20.12 11.55
C GLN A 343 -25.61 -20.56 10.61
N GLY A 344 -24.50 -19.82 10.65
CA GLY A 344 -23.36 -20.07 9.79
C GLY A 344 -23.44 -19.42 8.41
N MET A 345 -22.68 -19.95 7.48
CA MET A 345 -22.64 -19.45 6.10
C MET A 345 -23.79 -20.00 5.26
N ALA A 346 -24.66 -19.13 4.79
CA ALA A 346 -25.81 -19.43 3.96
C ALA A 346 -25.57 -19.01 2.50
N ARG A 347 -26.09 -19.80 1.55
CA ARG A 347 -26.14 -19.44 0.12
C ARG A 347 -27.30 -18.47 -0.10
N LEU A 348 -27.02 -17.27 -0.64
CA LEU A 348 -28.01 -16.26 -1.00
C LEU A 348 -28.59 -16.48 -2.40
N GLY A 349 -27.76 -16.88 -3.35
CA GLY A 349 -28.18 -17.03 -4.73
C GLY A 349 -27.00 -17.33 -5.65
N ARG A 350 -27.24 -17.17 -6.94
CA ARG A 350 -26.21 -17.41 -7.98
C ARG A 350 -26.11 -16.20 -8.90
N TRP A 351 -24.94 -15.62 -8.99
CA TRP A 351 -24.61 -14.70 -10.06
C TRP A 351 -24.35 -15.46 -11.35
N GLN A 352 -24.92 -15.02 -12.46
CA GLN A 352 -24.72 -15.63 -13.78
C GLN A 352 -24.57 -14.53 -14.82
N GLN A 353 -23.60 -14.70 -15.71
CA GLN A 353 -23.39 -13.80 -16.84
C GLN A 353 -24.66 -13.66 -17.69
N GLY A 354 -25.04 -12.43 -18.04
CA GLY A 354 -26.21 -12.16 -18.90
C GLY A 354 -27.56 -12.21 -18.21
N ALA A 355 -27.66 -12.72 -16.98
CA ALA A 355 -28.90 -12.68 -16.22
C ALA A 355 -29.12 -11.31 -15.55
N THR A 356 -30.37 -10.89 -15.42
CA THR A 356 -30.74 -9.69 -14.65
C THR A 356 -30.60 -9.93 -13.14
N TRP A 357 -30.46 -8.88 -12.35
CA TRP A 357 -30.33 -9.00 -10.89
C TRP A 357 -31.50 -9.78 -10.26
N SER A 358 -32.72 -9.49 -10.65
CA SER A 358 -33.92 -10.18 -10.17
C SER A 358 -34.00 -11.65 -10.53
N GLN A 359 -33.33 -12.09 -11.60
CA GLN A 359 -33.21 -13.48 -11.97
C GLN A 359 -32.17 -14.26 -11.18
N ARG A 360 -31.20 -13.53 -10.60
CA ARG A 360 -30.05 -14.10 -9.87
C ARG A 360 -30.38 -14.43 -8.42
N PHE A 361 -31.25 -13.64 -7.78
CA PHE A 361 -31.59 -13.77 -6.37
C PHE A 361 -33.10 -13.96 -6.21
N SER A 362 -33.50 -15.07 -5.58
CA SER A 362 -34.90 -15.31 -5.29
C SER A 362 -35.35 -14.39 -4.14
N SER A 363 -36.59 -13.93 -4.16
CA SER A 363 -37.18 -13.07 -3.13
C SER A 363 -37.23 -13.68 -1.72
N SER A 364 -36.86 -14.94 -1.56
CA SER A 364 -36.89 -15.68 -0.29
C SER A 364 -35.58 -15.65 0.50
N THR A 365 -34.49 -15.20 -0.11
CA THR A 365 -33.17 -15.13 0.55
C THR A 365 -32.80 -13.67 0.78
N SER A 366 -32.82 -13.25 2.06
CA SER A 366 -32.42 -11.88 2.46
C SER A 366 -30.99 -11.88 2.99
N TYR A 367 -30.22 -10.89 2.56
CA TYR A 367 -28.94 -10.56 3.18
C TYR A 367 -29.12 -10.25 4.67
N VAL A 368 -28.21 -10.74 5.50
CA VAL A 368 -28.15 -10.44 6.93
C VAL A 368 -26.87 -9.67 7.20
N ALA A 369 -27.00 -8.44 7.68
CA ALA A 369 -25.88 -7.57 8.04
C ALA A 369 -25.27 -7.93 9.41
N ALA A 370 -24.15 -7.29 9.76
CA ALA A 370 -23.47 -7.49 11.04
C ALA A 370 -24.38 -7.22 12.27
N ASP A 371 -25.27 -6.25 12.18
CA ASP A 371 -26.25 -5.90 13.20
C ASP A 371 -27.52 -6.78 13.18
N GLY A 372 -27.59 -7.74 12.26
CA GLY A 372 -28.76 -8.59 12.04
C GLY A 372 -29.86 -7.97 11.17
N SER A 373 -29.69 -6.75 10.70
CA SER A 373 -30.60 -6.10 9.75
C SER A 373 -30.48 -6.68 8.34
N SER A 374 -31.37 -6.29 7.44
CA SER A 374 -31.30 -6.66 6.01
C SER A 374 -30.58 -5.62 5.16
N LYS A 375 -29.94 -4.64 5.77
CA LYS A 375 -29.19 -3.57 5.10
C LYS A 375 -27.73 -3.67 5.49
N ALA A 376 -26.83 -3.49 4.50
CA ALA A 376 -25.42 -3.32 4.77
C ALA A 376 -25.18 -2.04 5.60
N PRO A 377 -24.12 -2.00 6.40
CA PRO A 377 -23.78 -0.82 7.16
C PRO A 377 -23.55 0.36 6.20
N GLU A 378 -24.35 1.40 6.35
CA GLU A 378 -24.19 2.64 5.61
C GLU A 378 -23.19 3.53 6.37
N LEU A 379 -22.11 3.91 5.72
CA LEU A 379 -21.40 5.11 6.13
C LEU A 379 -22.40 6.27 6.13
N ALA A 380 -22.39 7.07 7.21
CA ALA A 380 -23.11 8.34 7.25
C ALA A 380 -22.98 9.03 5.88
N SER A 381 -24.09 9.59 5.39
CA SER A 381 -24.25 9.98 3.96
C SER A 381 -23.00 10.61 3.35
N ALA A 382 -22.82 10.43 2.04
CA ALA A 382 -21.69 10.93 1.25
C ALA A 382 -21.35 12.42 1.48
N SER A 383 -22.32 13.20 1.95
CA SER A 383 -22.16 14.63 2.31
C SER A 383 -21.27 14.88 3.52
N ASN A 384 -20.99 13.85 4.32
CA ASN A 384 -20.36 14.00 5.64
C ASN A 384 -18.91 13.46 5.71
N ILE A 385 -18.35 12.98 4.60
CA ILE A 385 -16.93 12.57 4.53
C ILE A 385 -16.11 13.61 3.79
N LEU A 386 -15.03 14.02 4.41
CA LEU A 386 -14.05 14.95 3.88
C LEU A 386 -12.73 14.21 3.62
N PRO A 387 -12.44 13.87 2.35
CA PRO A 387 -11.17 13.24 2.02
C PRO A 387 -10.02 14.25 2.10
N LEU A 388 -8.96 13.90 2.84
CA LEU A 388 -7.79 14.72 3.08
C LEU A 388 -6.52 13.93 2.75
N GLY A 389 -5.74 14.39 1.78
CA GLY A 389 -4.43 13.82 1.47
C GLY A 389 -3.38 14.29 2.50
N VAL A 390 -2.43 13.44 2.83
CA VAL A 390 -1.29 13.78 3.68
C VAL A 390 -0.01 13.31 2.99
N LEU A 391 0.87 14.25 2.68
CA LEU A 391 2.19 13.99 2.12
C LEU A 391 3.25 14.23 3.18
N CYS A 392 3.99 13.22 3.49
CA CYS A 392 4.89 13.24 4.63
C CYS A 392 6.24 12.56 4.38
N GLU A 393 7.11 12.52 5.36
CA GLU A 393 8.42 11.91 5.27
C GLU A 393 8.52 10.68 6.15
N GLU A 394 9.11 9.61 5.61
CA GLU A 394 9.50 8.42 6.36
C GLU A 394 10.91 8.57 6.99
N ALA A 395 11.19 7.69 7.94
CA ALA A 395 12.29 7.71 8.88
C ALA A 395 13.72 7.72 8.33
N GLU A 396 13.90 7.50 7.04
CA GLU A 396 15.24 7.37 6.43
C GLU A 396 15.79 8.69 5.85
N SER A 397 15.11 9.82 6.04
CA SER A 397 15.69 11.08 5.61
C SER A 397 16.81 11.47 6.58
N ASP A 398 17.99 11.80 6.03
CA ASP A 398 19.18 12.28 6.75
C ASP A 398 18.92 13.47 7.70
N THR A 399 17.70 13.94 7.76
CA THR A 399 17.33 15.18 8.45
C THR A 399 16.69 14.95 9.82
N GLY A 400 16.33 13.73 10.23
CA GLY A 400 15.83 13.37 11.57
C GLY A 400 14.63 14.18 12.11
N PHE A 401 14.41 15.35 11.52
CA PHE A 401 13.46 16.38 11.97
C PHE A 401 12.04 16.20 11.43
N LEU A 402 11.86 15.35 10.42
CA LEU A 402 10.69 15.43 9.55
C LEU A 402 9.70 14.28 9.72
N ARG A 403 10.10 13.19 10.40
CA ARG A 403 9.25 12.02 10.69
C ARG A 403 8.00 12.35 11.51
N GLU A 404 8.14 13.31 12.40
CA GLU A 404 7.11 13.64 13.39
C GLU A 404 5.88 14.34 12.79
N GLY A 405 6.03 15.03 11.65
CA GLY A 405 4.98 15.87 11.09
C GLY A 405 3.71 15.11 10.69
N CYS A 406 3.85 13.85 10.25
CA CYS A 406 2.71 13.05 9.79
C CYS A 406 1.89 12.48 10.91
N ASP A 407 2.56 11.94 11.92
CA ASP A 407 1.88 11.38 13.08
C ASP A 407 1.06 12.45 13.80
N HIS A 408 1.56 13.68 13.83
CA HIS A 408 0.83 14.82 14.39
C HIS A 408 -0.41 15.19 13.59
N VAL A 409 -0.33 15.19 12.25
CA VAL A 409 -1.49 15.44 11.39
C VAL A 409 -2.54 14.36 11.63
N LEU A 410 -2.13 13.10 11.63
CA LEU A 410 -3.04 11.97 11.79
C LEU A 410 -3.68 11.96 13.18
N HIS A 411 -2.89 12.19 14.22
CA HIS A 411 -3.41 12.31 15.59
C HIS A 411 -4.42 13.47 15.72
N THR A 412 -4.14 14.61 15.08
CA THR A 412 -5.08 15.75 15.09
C THR A 412 -6.37 15.40 14.35
N VAL A 413 -6.29 14.67 13.24
CA VAL A 413 -7.47 14.19 12.52
C VAL A 413 -8.28 13.21 13.37
N ASP A 414 -7.63 12.29 14.08
CA ASP A 414 -8.31 11.36 14.99
C ASP A 414 -9.05 12.12 16.10
N ARG A 415 -8.47 13.19 16.64
CA ARG A 415 -9.11 14.06 17.63
C ARG A 415 -10.30 14.84 17.08
N ILE A 416 -10.16 15.39 15.87
CA ILE A 416 -11.29 16.07 15.21
C ILE A 416 -12.41 15.07 14.90
N ASN A 417 -12.10 13.83 14.60
CA ASN A 417 -13.08 12.78 14.32
C ASN A 417 -13.75 12.22 15.58
N ASP A 418 -13.05 12.19 16.72
CA ASP A 418 -13.64 11.84 18.01
C ASP A 418 -14.49 13.02 18.53
N LYS A 419 -15.81 12.87 18.52
CA LYS A 419 -16.76 13.91 18.94
C LYS A 419 -17.09 13.84 20.43
N THR A 420 -16.33 13.08 21.21
CA THR A 420 -16.62 12.80 22.62
C THR A 420 -15.49 13.15 23.58
N ASP A 421 -14.35 13.56 23.06
CA ASP A 421 -13.15 13.81 23.85
C ASP A 421 -13.05 15.24 24.42
N GLY A 422 -14.00 16.12 24.09
CA GLY A 422 -14.04 17.52 24.52
C GLY A 422 -13.11 18.43 23.73
N TRP A 423 -12.50 17.93 22.63
CA TRP A 423 -11.56 18.67 21.80
C TRP A 423 -12.13 18.98 20.43
N TYR A 424 -12.40 20.25 20.19
CA TYR A 424 -12.91 20.68 18.89
C TYR A 424 -14.13 19.90 18.39
N ASP A 425 -14.94 19.28 19.29
CA ASP A 425 -16.13 18.50 18.96
C ASP A 425 -17.14 19.28 18.12
N ASN A 426 -17.08 20.61 18.18
CA ASN A 426 -17.85 21.53 17.37
C ASN A 426 -17.26 21.80 15.99
N ILE A 427 -16.01 21.36 15.71
CA ILE A 427 -15.44 21.39 14.38
C ILE A 427 -15.96 20.19 13.62
N LEU A 428 -16.59 20.44 12.48
CA LEU A 428 -17.14 19.39 11.63
C LEU A 428 -18.08 18.41 12.40
N PRO A 429 -19.06 18.88 13.17
CA PRO A 429 -19.82 18.03 14.12
C PRO A 429 -20.53 16.86 13.43
N ASN A 430 -20.82 16.98 12.13
CA ASN A 430 -21.50 15.98 11.32
C ASN A 430 -20.60 15.40 10.22
N HIS A 431 -19.30 15.65 10.25
CA HIS A 431 -18.39 15.21 9.21
C HIS A 431 -17.23 14.41 9.80
N THR A 432 -16.73 13.47 9.03
CA THR A 432 -15.56 12.67 9.35
C THR A 432 -14.47 12.96 8.30
N ILE A 433 -13.27 13.27 8.74
CA ILE A 433 -12.11 13.41 7.87
C ILE A 433 -11.55 12.00 7.62
N VAL A 434 -11.41 11.64 6.36
CA VAL A 434 -10.74 10.40 5.93
C VAL A 434 -9.43 10.75 5.28
N THR A 435 -8.33 10.15 5.75
CA THR A 435 -6.98 10.47 5.28
C THR A 435 -6.36 9.32 4.49
N ALA A 436 -5.55 9.67 3.50
CA ALA A 436 -4.55 8.78 2.93
C ALA A 436 -3.18 9.46 3.04
N THR A 437 -2.16 8.69 3.41
CA THR A 437 -0.79 9.18 3.61
C THR A 437 0.15 8.60 2.58
N ARG A 438 1.13 9.42 2.11
CA ARG A 438 2.24 8.96 1.28
C ARG A 438 3.54 9.61 1.72
N SER A 439 4.60 8.81 1.71
CA SER A 439 5.94 9.29 2.00
C SER A 439 6.59 9.91 0.77
N VAL A 440 7.14 11.11 0.93
CA VAL A 440 7.80 11.86 -0.16
C VAL A 440 9.27 12.18 0.11
N GLY A 441 9.67 12.34 1.36
CA GLY A 441 11.06 12.29 1.83
C GLY A 441 12.03 13.32 1.26
N CYS A 442 11.62 14.53 0.89
CA CYS A 442 12.47 15.58 0.32
C CYS A 442 13.37 15.10 -0.85
N VAL A 443 12.95 14.08 -1.57
CA VAL A 443 13.68 13.48 -2.69
C VAL A 443 13.01 13.90 -3.99
N GLU A 444 13.82 14.42 -4.92
CA GLU A 444 13.35 14.87 -6.24
C GLU A 444 12.48 13.81 -6.93
N GLY A 445 11.29 14.20 -7.38
CA GLY A 445 10.31 13.35 -8.05
C GLY A 445 9.42 12.49 -7.15
N ARG A 446 9.76 12.28 -5.88
CA ARG A 446 8.91 11.50 -4.96
C ARG A 446 7.60 12.22 -4.61
N ALA A 447 7.61 13.53 -4.51
CA ALA A 447 6.40 14.31 -4.26
C ALA A 447 5.35 14.14 -5.37
N GLN A 448 5.81 14.08 -6.61
CA GLN A 448 4.96 13.83 -7.79
C GLN A 448 4.38 12.42 -7.77
N SER A 449 5.21 11.41 -7.48
CA SER A 449 4.74 10.01 -7.33
C SER A 449 3.73 9.87 -6.21
N GLY A 450 4.04 10.46 -5.03
CA GLY A 450 3.15 10.45 -3.88
C GLY A 450 1.79 11.12 -4.16
N TRP A 451 1.78 12.21 -4.93
CA TRP A 451 0.55 12.84 -5.38
C TRP A 451 -0.31 11.90 -6.24
N LEU A 452 0.29 11.25 -7.25
CA LEU A 452 -0.42 10.31 -8.12
C LEU A 452 -0.98 9.12 -7.36
N GLU A 453 -0.22 8.60 -6.41
CA GLU A 453 -0.67 7.52 -5.52
C GLU A 453 -1.80 7.96 -4.58
N LEU A 454 -1.81 9.24 -4.13
CA LEU A 454 -2.95 9.81 -3.39
C LEU A 454 -4.20 9.90 -4.26
N GLU A 455 -4.08 10.36 -5.51
CA GLU A 455 -5.21 10.41 -6.43
C GLU A 455 -5.82 9.03 -6.69
N GLU A 456 -4.99 8.00 -6.76
CA GLU A 456 -5.44 6.62 -6.91
C GLU A 456 -6.11 6.07 -5.64
N SER A 457 -5.53 6.32 -4.47
CA SER A 457 -5.97 5.73 -3.20
C SER A 457 -7.10 6.51 -2.51
N LEU A 458 -7.21 7.82 -2.75
CA LEU A 458 -8.20 8.71 -2.15
C LEU A 458 -8.80 9.63 -3.22
N PRO A 459 -9.52 9.11 -4.22
CA PRO A 459 -10.05 9.92 -5.29
C PRO A 459 -11.01 10.99 -4.78
N GLY A 460 -10.85 12.21 -5.30
CA GLY A 460 -11.75 13.34 -4.99
C GLY A 460 -11.39 14.12 -3.74
N PHE A 461 -10.19 13.96 -3.18
CA PHE A 461 -9.72 14.87 -2.14
C PHE A 461 -9.57 16.29 -2.69
N THR A 462 -9.90 17.28 -1.86
CA THR A 462 -9.86 18.72 -2.21
C THR A 462 -8.80 19.47 -1.42
N ALA A 463 -8.12 18.82 -0.50
CA ALA A 463 -7.04 19.38 0.30
C ALA A 463 -5.94 18.35 0.57
N VAL A 464 -4.71 18.84 0.66
CA VAL A 464 -3.53 18.07 1.03
C VAL A 464 -2.75 18.82 2.10
N ILE A 465 -2.37 18.14 3.17
CA ILE A 465 -1.45 18.65 4.19
C ILE A 465 -0.05 18.10 3.89
N GLY A 466 0.94 19.00 3.88
CA GLY A 466 2.28 18.71 3.42
C GLY A 466 2.42 18.90 1.89
N PRO A 467 3.58 18.55 1.32
CA PRO A 467 4.81 18.07 1.96
C PRO A 467 5.47 19.10 2.89
N ILE A 468 6.58 18.70 3.51
CA ILE A 468 7.35 19.57 4.42
C ILE A 468 8.38 20.38 3.63
N CYS A 469 9.08 19.76 2.68
CA CYS A 469 10.14 20.38 1.91
C CYS A 469 9.61 21.36 0.85
N SER A 470 10.26 22.51 0.74
CA SER A 470 9.80 23.58 -0.15
C SER A 470 9.79 23.18 -1.63
N ASN A 471 10.74 22.36 -2.08
CA ASN A 471 10.76 21.84 -3.45
C ASN A 471 9.54 20.96 -3.72
N ASP A 472 9.26 20.02 -2.81
CA ASP A 472 8.16 19.09 -2.90
C ASP A 472 6.80 19.82 -2.86
N VAL A 473 6.68 20.88 -2.04
CA VAL A 473 5.48 21.73 -2.00
C VAL A 473 5.27 22.46 -3.32
N ALA A 474 6.33 22.98 -3.94
CA ALA A 474 6.26 23.64 -5.25
C ALA A 474 5.74 22.66 -6.31
N ASP A 475 6.29 21.46 -6.36
CA ASP A 475 5.89 20.40 -7.29
C ASP A 475 4.41 20.00 -7.09
N VAL A 476 4.01 19.73 -5.86
CA VAL A 476 2.65 19.31 -5.52
C VAL A 476 1.64 20.43 -5.79
N ALA A 477 1.94 21.67 -5.40
CA ALA A 477 1.06 22.80 -5.67
C ALA A 477 0.87 23.03 -7.18
N GLY A 478 1.94 22.86 -7.96
CA GLY A 478 1.89 22.93 -9.42
C GLY A 478 1.04 21.82 -10.03
N LEU A 479 1.16 20.58 -9.55
CA LEU A 479 0.33 19.44 -9.98
C LEU A 479 -1.14 19.64 -9.59
N ALA A 480 -1.40 20.01 -8.35
CA ALA A 480 -2.74 20.23 -7.82
C ALA A 480 -3.51 21.33 -8.56
N TRP A 481 -2.79 22.33 -9.11
CA TRP A 481 -3.40 23.40 -9.90
C TRP A 481 -3.61 23.04 -11.38
N ARG A 482 -2.66 22.30 -11.96
CA ARG A 482 -2.63 21.98 -13.40
C ARG A 482 -3.37 20.70 -13.76
N ASN A 483 -3.91 19.99 -12.76
CA ASN A 483 -4.48 18.66 -12.98
C ASN A 483 -5.57 18.66 -14.06
N SER A 484 -5.36 17.85 -15.11
CA SER A 484 -6.26 17.65 -16.24
C SER A 484 -7.59 17.01 -15.86
N THR A 485 -7.69 16.38 -14.69
CA THR A 485 -8.91 15.74 -14.17
C THR A 485 -9.90 16.74 -13.57
N GLY A 486 -9.52 18.03 -13.47
CA GLY A 486 -10.37 19.09 -12.92
C GLY A 486 -10.45 19.12 -11.40
N ASN A 487 -9.74 18.26 -10.73
CA ASN A 487 -9.72 18.18 -9.26
C ASN A 487 -8.65 19.15 -8.72
N ARG A 488 -9.06 20.39 -8.42
CA ARG A 488 -8.18 21.41 -7.83
C ARG A 488 -8.15 21.24 -6.33
N ALA A 489 -7.00 20.80 -5.78
CA ALA A 489 -6.81 20.68 -4.34
C ALA A 489 -6.05 21.89 -3.77
N VAL A 490 -6.41 22.27 -2.54
CA VAL A 490 -5.63 23.21 -1.74
C VAL A 490 -4.48 22.46 -1.11
N VAL A 491 -3.27 23.02 -1.20
CA VAL A 491 -2.07 22.47 -0.57
C VAL A 491 -1.72 23.32 0.65
N LEU A 492 -1.57 22.69 1.82
CA LEU A 492 -1.14 23.35 3.05
C LEU A 492 0.28 22.90 3.43
N GLY A 493 1.28 23.72 3.12
CA GLY A 493 2.66 23.50 3.52
C GLY A 493 2.84 23.72 5.03
N THR A 494 3.34 22.69 5.72
CA THR A 494 3.47 22.72 7.20
C THR A 494 4.79 23.30 7.70
N ALA A 495 5.88 23.16 6.93
CA ALA A 495 7.20 23.67 7.27
C ALA A 495 7.94 24.31 6.08
N SER A 496 7.26 24.53 4.97
CA SER A 496 7.84 25.05 3.72
C SER A 496 7.98 26.56 3.76
N THR A 497 9.17 27.04 4.06
CA THR A 497 9.45 28.46 4.33
C THR A 497 9.98 29.24 3.12
N ALA A 498 10.31 28.58 1.99
CA ALA A 498 10.93 29.25 0.84
C ALA A 498 10.14 30.48 0.37
N PRO A 499 10.80 31.63 0.16
CA PRO A 499 10.15 32.87 -0.21
C PRO A 499 9.37 32.81 -1.51
N MET A 500 9.83 32.04 -2.50
CA MET A 500 9.18 31.92 -3.81
C MET A 500 7.79 31.29 -3.75
N LEU A 501 7.53 30.46 -2.75
CA LEU A 501 6.21 29.86 -2.53
C LEU A 501 5.14 30.90 -2.12
N GLY A 502 5.50 32.17 -1.95
CA GLY A 502 4.58 33.27 -1.72
C GLY A 502 4.14 33.99 -2.99
N ASP A 503 4.42 33.45 -4.17
CA ASP A 503 3.92 33.99 -5.43
C ASP A 503 2.52 33.40 -5.71
N ASP A 504 1.48 34.18 -5.40
CA ASP A 504 0.08 33.79 -5.58
C ASP A 504 -0.30 33.60 -7.08
N ALA A 505 0.50 34.13 -7.99
CA ALA A 505 0.27 33.94 -9.42
C ALA A 505 0.77 32.55 -9.88
N GLU A 506 1.84 32.07 -9.28
CA GLU A 506 2.41 30.74 -9.57
C GLU A 506 1.75 29.64 -8.75
N TYR A 507 1.44 29.90 -7.47
CA TYR A 507 0.88 28.93 -6.52
C TYR A 507 -0.46 29.41 -5.90
N PRO A 508 -1.50 29.61 -6.70
CA PRO A 508 -2.76 30.21 -6.22
C PRO A 508 -3.57 29.29 -5.28
N ASN A 509 -3.20 28.02 -5.18
CA ASN A 509 -3.83 27.01 -4.33
C ASN A 509 -2.99 26.63 -3.12
N LEU A 510 -1.88 27.35 -2.85
CA LEU A 510 -0.99 27.07 -1.74
C LEU A 510 -1.28 27.98 -0.55
N ALA A 511 -1.41 27.37 0.61
CA ALA A 511 -1.37 28.04 1.90
C ALA A 511 -0.21 27.48 2.75
N ARG A 512 0.27 28.24 3.72
CA ARG A 512 1.35 27.82 4.62
C ARG A 512 1.02 28.09 6.08
N ALA A 513 1.30 27.10 6.94
CA ALA A 513 1.14 27.21 8.39
C ALA A 513 2.34 27.92 9.06
N VAL A 514 3.42 28.14 8.30
CA VAL A 514 4.67 28.75 8.78
C VAL A 514 4.97 30.07 8.08
N SER A 515 5.72 30.93 8.76
CA SER A 515 6.20 32.20 8.17
C SER A 515 7.24 31.93 7.08
N THR A 516 7.30 32.83 6.12
CA THR A 516 8.30 32.76 5.04
C THR A 516 9.68 33.22 5.54
N ASP A 517 10.74 32.60 5.01
CA ASP A 517 12.13 33.01 5.26
C ASP A 517 12.44 34.44 4.82
N LYS A 518 11.60 35.03 3.98
CA LYS A 518 11.70 36.47 3.69
C LYS A 518 11.62 37.30 4.98
N ARG A 519 10.75 36.95 5.92
CA ARG A 519 10.63 37.65 7.21
C ARG A 519 11.84 37.41 8.11
N LEU A 520 12.41 36.22 8.07
CA LEU A 520 13.66 35.93 8.79
C LEU A 520 14.83 36.71 8.19
N ALA A 521 14.93 36.76 6.87
CA ALA A 521 15.93 37.55 6.17
C ALA A 521 15.82 39.03 6.50
N GLU A 522 14.62 39.62 6.50
CA GLU A 522 14.34 41.00 6.91
C GLU A 522 14.85 41.25 8.39
N GLY A 523 14.53 40.33 9.31
CA GLY A 523 15.00 40.44 10.70
C GLY A 523 16.52 40.38 10.85
N LEU A 524 17.19 39.53 10.04
CA LEU A 524 18.67 39.48 10.04
C LEU A 524 19.28 40.76 9.43
N VAL A 525 18.62 41.34 8.43
CA VAL A 525 19.03 42.64 7.86
C VAL A 525 18.89 43.77 8.89
N ASP A 526 17.80 43.83 9.66
CA ASP A 526 17.58 44.76 10.72
C ASP A 526 18.65 44.62 11.83
N LEU A 527 19.03 43.38 12.13
CA LEU A 527 20.15 43.10 13.03
C LEU A 527 21.47 43.65 12.50
N CYS A 528 21.79 43.42 11.21
CA CYS A 528 22.98 43.99 10.57
C CYS A 528 22.99 45.50 10.67
N ALA A 529 21.86 46.16 10.40
CA ALA A 529 21.74 47.61 10.55
C ALA A 529 21.99 48.10 11.99
N SER A 530 21.43 47.39 12.97
CA SER A 530 21.61 47.68 14.40
C SER A 530 23.05 47.54 14.84
N LEU A 531 23.78 46.56 14.31
CA LEU A 531 25.19 46.27 14.61
C LEU A 531 26.15 47.04 13.71
N LYS A 532 25.63 47.86 12.78
CA LYS A 532 26.39 48.60 11.76
C LYS A 532 27.28 47.74 10.91
N TRP A 533 26.76 46.56 10.53
CA TRP A 533 27.36 45.68 9.56
C TRP A 533 26.86 46.03 8.17
N ASP A 534 27.64 46.80 7.46
CA ASP A 534 27.29 47.35 6.14
C ASP A 534 27.91 46.57 4.99
N ARG A 535 28.69 45.52 5.25
CA ARG A 535 29.34 44.67 4.26
C ARG A 535 29.16 43.20 4.61
N VAL A 536 28.54 42.43 3.71
CA VAL A 536 28.23 41.01 3.93
C VAL A 536 28.63 40.16 2.75
N ALA A 537 28.91 38.89 3.01
CA ALA A 537 28.96 37.81 2.01
C ALA A 537 27.79 36.86 2.22
N ILE A 538 27.46 36.09 1.18
CA ILE A 538 26.35 35.14 1.18
C ILE A 538 26.85 33.80 0.72
N LEU A 539 26.56 32.73 1.45
CA LEU A 539 26.83 31.36 1.09
C LEU A 539 25.52 30.55 1.06
N HIS A 540 25.20 29.94 -0.05
CA HIS A 540 24.00 29.13 -0.16
C HIS A 540 24.16 27.93 -1.09
N ASP A 541 23.38 26.88 -0.86
CA ASP A 541 23.24 25.79 -1.81
C ASP A 541 22.19 26.07 -2.89
N ASP A 542 22.06 25.18 -3.88
CA ASP A 542 21.18 25.33 -5.03
C ASP A 542 19.72 24.89 -4.79
N THR A 543 19.36 24.53 -3.54
CA THR A 543 17.95 24.22 -3.24
C THR A 543 17.07 25.47 -3.34
N VAL A 544 15.81 25.28 -3.72
CA VAL A 544 14.80 26.34 -3.83
C VAL A 544 14.70 27.14 -2.54
N TRP A 545 14.79 26.46 -1.38
CA TRP A 545 14.77 27.09 -0.09
C TRP A 545 16.00 27.99 0.13
N ALA A 546 17.20 27.45 -0.05
CA ALA A 546 18.45 28.16 0.23
C ALA A 546 18.69 29.32 -0.72
N ALA A 547 18.50 29.11 -2.02
CA ALA A 547 18.61 30.15 -3.04
C ALA A 547 17.56 31.28 -2.83
N GLY A 548 16.32 30.89 -2.48
CA GLY A 548 15.26 31.86 -2.17
C GLY A 548 15.56 32.69 -0.91
N SER A 549 16.08 32.07 0.15
CA SER A 549 16.48 32.78 1.37
C SER A 549 17.65 33.73 1.13
N ALA A 550 18.65 33.30 0.34
CA ALA A 550 19.78 34.15 -0.07
C ALA A 550 19.32 35.35 -0.89
N ALA A 551 18.43 35.13 -1.86
CA ALA A 551 17.86 36.21 -2.67
C ALA A 551 17.03 37.20 -1.84
N ALA A 552 16.22 36.71 -0.89
CA ALA A 552 15.43 37.53 0.00
C ALA A 552 16.33 38.40 0.92
N PHE A 553 17.39 37.82 1.47
CA PHE A 553 18.36 38.55 2.27
C PHE A 553 19.05 39.63 1.42
N GLN A 554 19.55 39.27 0.24
CA GLN A 554 20.21 40.20 -0.68
C GLN A 554 19.31 41.37 -1.10
N ALA A 555 18.02 41.08 -1.39
CA ALA A 555 17.06 42.10 -1.80
C ALA A 555 16.70 43.09 -0.68
N SER A 556 16.72 42.63 0.56
CA SER A 556 16.41 43.46 1.75
C SER A 556 17.62 44.17 2.31
N PHE A 557 18.84 43.71 2.00
CA PHE A 557 20.07 44.28 2.58
C PHE A 557 20.42 45.63 1.96
N HIS A 558 20.57 46.65 2.80
CA HIS A 558 20.84 48.05 2.40
C HIS A 558 22.32 48.40 2.30
N GLY A 559 23.20 47.51 2.73
CA GLY A 559 24.67 47.69 2.66
C GLY A 559 25.26 47.13 1.37
N GLU A 560 26.57 46.87 1.38
CA GLU A 560 27.33 46.29 0.26
C GLU A 560 27.37 44.77 0.39
N VAL A 561 26.80 44.05 -0.60
CA VAL A 561 27.12 42.64 -0.78
C VAL A 561 28.45 42.55 -1.52
N LEU A 562 29.45 41.95 -0.86
CA LEU A 562 30.84 41.93 -1.32
C LEU A 562 30.97 41.37 -2.75
N ARG A 563 31.78 42.02 -3.56
CA ARG A 563 32.04 41.53 -4.93
C ARG A 563 32.73 40.15 -4.88
N GLY A 564 32.15 39.16 -5.52
CA GLY A 564 32.59 37.76 -5.41
C GLY A 564 32.23 37.09 -4.09
N GLY A 565 31.53 37.78 -3.17
CA GLY A 565 31.11 37.27 -1.89
C GLY A 565 29.76 36.50 -1.92
N VAL A 566 29.09 36.41 -3.06
CA VAL A 566 27.96 35.47 -3.23
C VAL A 566 28.52 34.14 -3.74
N VAL A 567 28.54 33.15 -2.89
CA VAL A 567 29.06 31.82 -3.17
C VAL A 567 27.92 30.83 -3.17
N SER A 568 27.55 30.37 -4.37
CA SER A 568 26.56 29.28 -4.56
C SER A 568 27.26 27.97 -4.90
N PHE A 569 26.66 26.85 -4.51
CA PHE A 569 27.18 25.53 -4.80
C PHE A 569 26.01 24.51 -4.95
N SER A 570 26.30 23.40 -5.63
CA SER A 570 25.33 22.30 -5.73
C SER A 570 25.37 21.42 -4.49
N LEU A 571 24.22 21.26 -3.82
CA LEU A 571 24.06 20.40 -2.66
C LEU A 571 24.42 18.94 -2.99
N SER A 572 24.01 18.45 -4.16
CA SER A 572 24.35 17.10 -4.63
C SER A 572 25.85 16.92 -4.87
N ALA A 573 26.53 17.95 -5.42
CA ALA A 573 27.98 17.94 -5.61
C ALA A 573 28.75 17.98 -4.28
N PHE A 574 28.22 18.68 -3.28
CA PHE A 574 28.79 18.66 -1.93
C PHE A 574 28.63 17.30 -1.26
N ARG A 575 27.45 16.67 -1.42
CA ARG A 575 27.16 15.34 -0.86
C ARG A 575 28.04 14.24 -1.47
N ASN A 576 28.30 14.28 -2.76
CA ASN A 576 29.15 13.28 -3.44
C ASN A 576 30.66 13.59 -3.37
N GLY A 577 31.07 14.67 -2.67
CA GLY A 577 32.45 15.04 -2.51
C GLY A 577 33.11 15.71 -3.73
N SER A 578 32.32 16.17 -4.72
CA SER A 578 32.84 16.94 -5.86
C SER A 578 33.06 18.42 -5.52
N VAL A 579 32.37 18.92 -4.49
CA VAL A 579 32.59 20.26 -3.90
C VAL A 579 32.91 20.10 -2.42
N HIS A 580 33.89 20.82 -1.95
CA HIS A 580 34.36 20.73 -0.56
C HIS A 580 34.25 22.05 0.21
N ALA A 581 34.09 21.98 1.53
CA ALA A 581 34.07 23.15 2.42
C ALA A 581 35.28 24.08 2.21
N ARG A 582 36.48 23.53 1.91
CA ARG A 582 37.69 24.28 1.57
C ARG A 582 37.48 25.27 0.45
N GLU A 583 36.89 24.82 -0.65
CA GLU A 583 36.67 25.65 -1.84
C GLU A 583 35.72 26.80 -1.55
N LEU A 584 34.62 26.50 -0.86
CA LEU A 584 33.62 27.50 -0.49
C LEU A 584 34.19 28.59 0.43
N LEU A 585 34.93 28.17 1.45
CA LEU A 585 35.58 29.10 2.39
C LEU A 585 36.69 29.91 1.74
N SER A 586 37.50 29.33 0.83
CA SER A 586 38.52 30.06 0.10
C SER A 586 37.95 31.21 -0.74
N ARG A 587 36.79 30.96 -1.43
CA ARG A 587 36.10 32.01 -2.20
C ARG A 587 35.59 33.16 -1.30
N LEU A 588 35.10 32.85 -0.11
CA LEU A 588 34.66 33.85 0.88
C LEU A 588 35.86 34.64 1.47
N GLU A 589 36.98 33.97 1.66
CA GLU A 589 38.24 34.60 2.12
C GLU A 589 38.79 35.54 1.03
N GLU A 590 38.81 35.15 -0.23
CA GLU A 590 39.19 35.99 -1.37
C GLU A 590 38.31 37.25 -1.46
N ALA A 591 37.02 37.13 -1.14
CA ALA A 591 36.09 38.26 -1.07
C ALA A 591 36.31 39.13 0.20
N SER A 592 37.22 38.76 1.10
CA SER A 592 37.46 39.44 2.38
C SER A 592 36.24 39.51 3.29
N ALA A 593 35.43 38.43 3.29
CA ALA A 593 34.23 38.36 4.09
C ALA A 593 34.50 38.39 5.59
N ARG A 594 33.68 39.15 6.35
CA ARG A 594 33.70 39.23 7.81
C ARG A 594 32.36 38.89 8.41
N VAL A 595 31.28 39.29 7.77
CA VAL A 595 29.91 38.91 8.10
C VAL A 595 29.36 38.06 6.96
N ILE A 596 28.94 36.84 7.27
CA ILE A 596 28.56 35.86 6.26
C ILE A 596 27.15 35.35 6.58
N PHE A 597 26.21 35.57 5.66
CA PHE A 597 24.91 34.95 5.71
C PHE A 597 25.00 33.54 5.08
N ILE A 598 24.56 32.52 5.82
CA ILE A 598 24.62 31.12 5.42
C ILE A 598 23.20 30.56 5.30
N ALA A 599 22.83 30.15 4.09
CA ALA A 599 21.60 29.46 3.79
C ALA A 599 21.92 28.09 3.16
N THR A 600 22.06 27.07 3.98
CA THR A 600 22.33 25.69 3.56
C THR A 600 21.91 24.70 4.64
N GLN A 601 21.84 23.43 4.28
CA GLN A 601 21.43 22.35 5.18
C GLN A 601 22.31 22.28 6.46
N PRO A 602 21.76 21.96 7.64
CA PRO A 602 22.50 21.90 8.90
C PRO A 602 23.75 21.01 8.87
N TRP A 603 23.67 19.84 8.23
CA TRP A 603 24.82 18.95 8.11
C TRP A 603 25.96 19.52 7.24
N VAL A 604 25.62 20.36 6.24
CA VAL A 604 26.62 21.10 5.45
C VAL A 604 27.23 22.21 6.31
N GLN A 605 26.43 22.93 7.10
CA GLN A 605 26.93 23.92 8.04
C GLN A 605 27.94 23.29 9.01
N ARG A 606 27.64 22.10 9.54
CA ARG A 606 28.58 21.34 10.39
C ARG A 606 29.93 21.13 9.69
N ALA A 607 29.91 20.67 8.46
CA ALA A 607 31.15 20.43 7.71
C ALA A 607 31.93 21.72 7.46
N ILE A 608 31.25 22.82 7.15
CA ILE A 608 31.84 24.15 6.93
C ILE A 608 32.45 24.70 8.24
N PHE A 609 31.71 24.64 9.34
CA PHE A 609 32.17 25.14 10.63
C PHE A 609 33.37 24.35 11.16
N ALA A 610 33.30 23.01 11.06
CA ALA A 610 34.43 22.16 11.45
C ALA A 610 35.68 22.45 10.62
N TYR A 611 35.56 22.57 9.31
CA TYR A 611 36.68 22.90 8.45
C TYR A 611 37.25 24.30 8.74
N ALA A 612 36.39 25.31 8.95
CA ALA A 612 36.79 26.67 9.30
C ALA A 612 37.65 26.70 10.56
N TYR A 613 37.23 25.95 11.60
CA TYR A 613 37.98 25.85 12.86
C TYR A 613 39.33 25.13 12.69
N ASP A 614 39.32 23.98 12.09
CA ASP A 614 40.51 23.12 11.97
C ASP A 614 41.61 23.77 11.12
N HIS A 615 41.22 24.57 10.11
CA HIS A 615 42.18 25.24 9.20
C HIS A 615 42.35 26.71 9.47
N LYS A 616 41.67 27.28 10.50
CA LYS A 616 41.75 28.70 10.91
C LYS A 616 41.35 29.66 9.75
N ILE A 617 40.38 29.28 8.94
CA ILE A 617 39.86 30.09 7.83
C ILE A 617 38.52 30.70 8.25
N LEU A 618 38.38 32.05 8.11
CA LEU A 618 37.13 32.78 8.44
C LEU A 618 36.58 32.45 9.82
N PHE A 619 37.49 32.40 10.79
CA PHE A 619 37.26 31.95 12.15
C PHE A 619 37.85 32.92 13.20
N GLY A 620 37.16 33.03 14.35
CA GLY A 620 37.65 33.74 15.50
C GLY A 620 37.16 35.21 15.62
N PRO A 621 37.75 36.04 16.49
CA PRO A 621 37.29 37.40 16.72
C PRO A 621 37.29 38.24 15.44
N GLY A 622 36.21 38.95 15.17
CA GLY A 622 36.04 39.77 13.97
C GLY A 622 35.33 39.08 12.82
N PHE A 623 34.83 37.86 13.01
CA PHE A 623 33.92 37.17 12.09
C PHE A 623 32.54 36.99 12.73
N ALA A 624 31.51 37.12 11.94
CA ALA A 624 30.13 36.84 12.31
C ALA A 624 29.43 35.98 11.25
N LEU A 625 28.70 34.99 11.70
CA LEU A 625 27.91 34.11 10.87
C LEU A 625 26.42 34.37 11.13
N LEU A 626 25.62 34.49 10.08
CA LEU A 626 24.18 34.67 10.15
C LEU A 626 23.52 33.47 9.51
N SER A 627 22.53 32.85 10.16
CA SER A 627 21.81 31.72 9.59
C SER A 627 20.32 31.85 9.84
N SER A 628 19.53 31.55 8.82
CA SER A 628 18.08 31.39 8.95
C SER A 628 17.68 30.01 9.48
N TRP A 629 18.60 29.05 9.47
CA TRP A 629 18.34 27.69 9.96
C TRP A 629 19.62 27.06 10.54
N ALA A 630 19.80 27.18 11.84
CA ALA A 630 20.78 26.41 12.58
C ALA A 630 20.04 25.44 13.52
N SER A 631 20.43 24.18 13.51
CA SER A 631 19.86 23.11 14.33
C SER A 631 20.96 22.33 15.05
N GLU A 632 20.60 21.36 15.87
CA GLU A 632 21.56 20.47 16.51
C GLU A 632 22.45 19.73 15.51
N GLN A 633 21.94 19.41 14.33
CA GLN A 633 22.71 18.77 13.25
C GLN A 633 23.83 19.67 12.71
N SER A 634 23.76 20.99 12.93
CA SER A 634 24.86 21.90 12.61
C SER A 634 26.06 21.73 13.58
N PHE A 635 25.88 21.01 14.66
CA PHE A 635 26.86 20.83 15.72
C PHE A 635 27.15 19.40 16.11
N ASN A 636 26.23 18.48 15.86
CA ASN A 636 26.37 17.07 16.22
C ASN A 636 26.70 16.20 15.00
N ASN A 637 27.49 15.16 15.20
CA ASN A 637 27.74 14.10 14.23
C ASN A 637 26.47 13.26 14.02
N ASP A 638 26.46 12.43 13.00
CA ASP A 638 25.29 11.60 12.65
C ASP A 638 24.96 10.53 13.72
N ASP A 639 25.94 10.20 14.59
CA ASP A 639 25.76 9.33 15.76
C ASP A 639 25.21 10.07 17.00
N GLY A 640 24.87 11.36 16.87
CA GLY A 640 24.38 12.22 17.96
C GLY A 640 25.48 12.80 18.85
N SER A 641 26.74 12.42 18.67
CA SER A 641 27.87 13.00 19.46
C SER A 641 28.15 14.41 19.01
N VAL A 642 28.61 15.27 19.97
CA VAL A 642 28.94 16.67 19.67
C VAL A 642 30.20 16.75 18.81
N ASN A 643 30.13 17.44 17.67
CA ASN A 643 31.29 17.78 16.86
C ASN A 643 31.96 19.02 17.39
N THR A 644 33.02 18.83 18.18
CA THR A 644 33.73 19.92 18.88
C THR A 644 34.28 20.96 17.90
N SER A 645 34.81 20.55 16.75
CA SER A 645 35.31 21.46 15.72
C SER A 645 34.23 22.34 15.14
N ALA A 646 33.05 21.75 14.86
CA ALA A 646 31.89 22.50 14.34
C ALA A 646 31.39 23.53 15.40
N VAL A 647 31.25 23.13 16.64
CA VAL A 647 30.84 24.03 17.73
C VAL A 647 31.84 25.21 17.89
N GLN A 648 33.14 24.93 17.84
CA GLN A 648 34.15 25.97 17.90
C GLN A 648 34.16 26.87 16.65
N GLY A 649 33.96 26.29 15.47
CA GLY A 649 33.89 27.03 14.19
C GLY A 649 32.65 27.90 14.06
N ALA A 650 31.60 27.57 14.77
CA ALA A 650 30.34 28.33 14.79
C ALA A 650 30.37 29.49 15.85
N GLN A 651 31.45 29.75 16.53
CA GLN A 651 31.51 30.88 17.45
C GLN A 651 31.22 32.20 16.72
N GLY A 652 30.26 32.96 17.24
CA GLY A 652 29.75 34.17 16.58
C GLY A 652 28.58 33.95 15.64
N LEU A 653 28.03 32.72 15.58
CA LEU A 653 26.79 32.43 14.84
C LEU A 653 25.59 33.06 15.53
N ILE A 654 24.82 33.80 14.76
CA ILE A 654 23.52 34.36 15.15
C ILE A 654 22.48 33.79 14.23
N GLY A 655 21.49 33.09 14.80
CA GLY A 655 20.38 32.53 14.08
C GLY A 655 19.03 33.14 14.49
N LEU A 656 18.16 33.32 13.54
CA LEU A 656 16.73 33.59 13.80
C LEU A 656 15.93 32.40 13.42
N ARG A 657 14.91 32.07 14.20
CA ARG A 657 13.93 31.06 13.87
C ARG A 657 12.53 31.51 14.28
N PRO A 658 11.46 31.06 13.61
CA PRO A 658 10.11 31.29 14.11
C PRO A 658 9.95 30.69 15.51
N PRO A 659 9.16 31.31 16.39
CA PRO A 659 8.81 30.70 17.67
C PRO A 659 8.04 29.40 17.38
N THR A 660 8.50 28.30 17.95
CA THR A 660 7.89 26.96 17.74
C THR A 660 6.64 26.74 18.58
N LEU A 661 6.52 27.46 19.72
CA LEU A 661 5.34 27.43 20.59
C LEU A 661 5.09 28.85 21.12
N ALA A 662 3.83 29.27 21.16
CA ALA A 662 3.42 30.43 21.93
C ALA A 662 3.42 30.02 23.42
N HIS A 663 4.46 30.34 24.16
CA HIS A 663 4.68 29.91 25.55
C HIS A 663 3.51 30.20 26.52
N ASP A 664 2.63 31.12 26.17
CA ASP A 664 1.47 31.52 26.98
C ASP A 664 0.15 31.04 26.38
N SER A 665 0.19 30.11 25.46
CA SER A 665 -1.02 29.59 24.80
C SER A 665 -1.59 28.40 25.58
N ALA A 666 -2.79 28.54 26.12
CA ALA A 666 -3.53 27.42 26.71
C ALA A 666 -3.73 26.24 25.73
N VAL A 667 -3.71 26.51 24.42
CA VAL A 667 -3.78 25.50 23.38
C VAL A 667 -2.46 24.70 23.32
N ALA A 668 -1.29 25.38 23.40
CA ALA A 668 0.00 24.72 23.40
C ALA A 668 0.22 23.89 24.68
N GLU A 669 -0.15 24.43 25.85
CA GLU A 669 -0.10 23.69 27.12
C GLU A 669 -0.96 22.42 27.04
N ARG A 670 -2.17 22.55 26.55
CA ARG A 670 -3.08 21.43 26.42
C ARG A 670 -2.64 20.41 25.37
N MET A 671 -2.03 20.85 24.26
CA MET A 671 -1.47 19.96 23.24
C MET A 671 -0.34 19.10 23.84
N VAL A 672 0.53 19.69 24.66
CA VAL A 672 1.59 18.98 25.38
C VAL A 672 1.03 17.99 26.39
N GLU A 673 -0.04 18.35 27.14
CA GLU A 673 -0.72 17.43 28.06
C GLU A 673 -1.31 16.21 27.34
N LEU A 674 -1.92 16.43 26.18
CA LEU A 674 -2.51 15.36 25.40
C LEU A 674 -1.44 14.44 24.82
N TRP A 675 -0.34 15.00 24.35
CA TRP A 675 0.78 14.21 23.90
C TRP A 675 1.35 13.32 25.01
N ARG A 676 1.48 13.85 26.22
CA ARG A 676 1.87 13.05 27.37
C ARG A 676 0.87 11.95 27.70
N ALA A 677 -0.42 12.21 27.55
CA ALA A 677 -1.47 11.22 27.77
C ALA A 677 -1.52 10.15 26.68
N ALA A 678 -1.18 10.51 25.44
CA ALA A 678 -1.14 9.60 24.29
C ALA A 678 0.19 8.82 24.18
N SER A 679 1.24 9.23 24.89
CA SER A 679 2.61 8.70 24.78
C SER A 679 2.72 7.20 24.99
N ASN A 680 1.90 6.60 25.86
CA ASN A 680 1.87 5.14 26.09
C ASN A 680 1.39 4.32 24.87
N THR A 681 0.80 4.96 23.88
CA THR A 681 0.25 4.27 22.69
C THR A 681 1.11 4.52 21.45
N TYR A 682 1.85 5.63 21.40
CA TYR A 682 2.59 6.07 20.22
C TYR A 682 4.12 6.03 20.37
N CYS A 683 4.63 5.88 21.60
CA CYS A 683 6.07 5.88 21.87
C CYS A 683 6.75 4.53 21.75
N ASP A 684 5.99 3.43 21.56
CA ASP A 684 6.55 2.08 21.47
C ASP A 684 7.42 1.93 20.20
N GLY A 685 8.73 1.90 20.40
CA GLY A 685 9.73 1.75 19.33
C GLY A 685 10.19 3.03 18.64
N MET A 686 9.80 4.22 19.08
CA MET A 686 10.18 5.48 18.46
C MET A 686 11.35 6.20 19.19
N SER A 687 12.35 6.64 18.42
CA SER A 687 13.63 7.19 18.93
C SER A 687 13.54 8.58 19.60
N TYR A 688 12.38 9.24 19.56
CA TYR A 688 12.15 10.58 20.13
C TYR A 688 11.43 10.58 21.49
N CYS A 689 10.96 9.42 21.92
CA CYS A 689 10.48 9.25 23.29
C CYS A 689 11.65 8.85 24.18
N ASP A 690 11.69 9.38 25.43
CA ASP A 690 12.67 8.90 26.39
C ASP A 690 12.38 7.46 26.83
N ALA A 691 13.30 6.88 27.63
CA ALA A 691 13.17 5.52 28.14
C ALA A 691 11.90 5.29 28.98
N ASP A 692 11.24 6.36 29.42
CA ASP A 692 10.01 6.36 30.23
C ASP A 692 8.76 6.68 29.38
N GLY A 693 8.92 6.84 28.05
CA GLY A 693 7.82 7.16 27.13
C GLY A 693 7.35 8.62 27.20
N ASP A 694 8.17 9.55 27.74
CA ASP A 694 7.80 10.96 27.83
C ASP A 694 8.27 11.75 26.59
N PRO A 695 7.38 12.43 25.84
CA PRO A 695 7.73 13.35 24.76
C PRO A 695 8.43 14.63 25.27
N ALA A 696 8.72 14.71 26.57
CA ALA A 696 9.37 15.83 27.25
C ALA A 696 10.76 16.20 26.68
N ARG A 697 11.40 15.29 25.94
CA ARG A 697 12.68 15.58 25.26
C ARG A 697 12.52 16.75 24.28
N TRP A 698 11.39 16.83 23.59
CA TRP A 698 11.08 17.94 22.67
C TRP A 698 10.81 19.26 23.39
N VAL A 699 10.08 19.22 24.49
CA VAL A 699 9.79 20.40 25.32
C VAL A 699 11.06 20.93 25.98
N ASN A 700 11.98 20.06 26.41
CA ASN A 700 13.26 20.44 26.99
C ASN A 700 14.26 20.95 25.94
N LEU A 701 14.27 20.44 24.71
CA LEU A 701 15.08 20.98 23.61
C LEU A 701 14.68 22.41 23.23
N VAL A 702 13.41 22.73 23.29
CA VAL A 702 12.88 24.07 23.09
C VAL A 702 13.34 25.00 24.29
N ARG A 703 13.41 24.49 25.52
CA ARG A 703 13.90 25.23 26.70
C ARG A 703 15.42 25.47 26.68
N LEU A 704 16.21 24.45 26.32
CA LEU A 704 17.67 24.53 26.25
C LEU A 704 18.18 25.42 25.11
N GLY A 705 17.43 25.55 24.01
CA GLY A 705 17.79 26.45 22.91
C GLY A 705 17.57 27.94 23.19
N LEU A 706 16.94 28.31 24.30
CA LEU A 706 16.61 29.71 24.64
C LEU A 706 17.48 30.31 25.71
N GLY A 707 18.40 29.53 26.34
CA GLY A 707 19.36 30.08 27.34
C GLY A 707 18.67 30.84 28.49
N LEU A 708 17.49 30.40 28.91
CA LEU A 708 16.78 30.89 30.08
C LEU A 708 16.93 29.85 31.20
N GLU A 709 17.75 30.22 32.23
CA GLU A 709 17.75 29.58 33.54
C GLU A 709 16.37 29.62 34.21
#